data_27400a0bf4e5f81e86ee9ab5ffc334ec
#
_entry.id   27400a0bf4e5f81e86ee9ab5ffc334ec
#
_cell.length_a   1.000
_cell.length_b   1.000
_cell.length_c   1.000
_cell.angle_alpha   90.00
_cell.angle_beta   90.00
_cell.angle_gamma   90.00
#
_symmetry.space_group_name_H-M   'P 1'
#
loop_
_entity.id
_entity.type
_entity.pdbx_description
1 polymer ?
#
loop_
_entity_poly.entity_id
_entity_poly.type
_entity_poly.pdbx_seq_one_letter_code
_entity_poly.pdbx_strand_id
1 'polypeptide(L)'
;MTSLPAPVRWLYSLEWRRGFFDWARSDGVTWVYIFKVLAAAFLTLWLAMRLELPQPRTAMITVFIVMQPQSGHVFAKSFYRLLGTLAGSAMMVLLIALFAQNTELFLGALAIWVGVCSAGAARNRNFRAYGFVLAGYTAAMVGLPTLAHPEGAFMAAVWRVLEISLGLVCSTFVSAAILPQSASAAMRNALYQRFGAFAGFVSSGLRGPHASAAFETANLGFIAQAVGIEGLRSVTVFEDPHMRRRNGRLNRLNSEFMTLTTRFNALHQLLERLHGDQASTVFAAIEPGFLGLAERLDGFAGRGLTDADAARLAQQLADYKASLPEQVRSLRSAFLAREPNEADLLDFHTAFELLYRFVEELHSYALTHASLAEHRHEREQWDEPYVPKTNWLAASASGIRAAFILLVLGSYWVATAWPSGATMTLIAAATVGLSAATPNPKRMSFQMACGTFLGALIGFGEMFFVFPWIDGFPLLCLVLAPVFVFGAFLASRPAYMGVGVGLLIFFSTGSVPDNLTVYNPYTFINDYLGMVMGMLVCAAAGAIILPPNSRWLWRRLEQDLREQVVFAISGKLKGLGSAFESGTRDLLHQAYGFAAGQPQVQSALLRWMFVVLEVGHAVIELRKEQAILPVHPAYAESQPWRQSIRVMGRSLMRLFIQPSASNLERALVAVDHAISRAQASDEPFAPHFDTSVLRRVLSYLHFIRTSLLDPHSPLAALGRPQGNFHAA
;
A
#
# COMPACT_ATOMS: atom_id res chain seq x y z
N MET A 1 3.47 21.18 -50.94
CA MET A 1 2.83 21.55 -49.64
C MET A 1 2.98 23.05 -49.28
N THR A 2 3.09 23.91 -50.24
CA THR A 2 3.38 25.35 -50.06
C THR A 2 2.16 26.29 -50.24
N SER A 3 0.96 25.75 -50.39
CA SER A 3 -0.25 26.53 -50.73
C SER A 3 -1.35 26.57 -49.64
N LEU A 4 -1.10 26.06 -48.40
CA LEU A 4 -2.09 26.14 -47.33
C LEU A 4 -1.90 27.42 -46.50
N PRO A 5 -2.98 28.12 -46.10
CA PRO A 5 -2.92 29.34 -45.29
C PRO A 5 -2.31 29.07 -43.91
N ALA A 6 -1.64 30.06 -43.34
CA ALA A 6 -0.88 29.97 -42.09
C ALA A 6 -1.61 29.26 -40.92
N PRO A 7 -2.91 29.47 -40.62
CA PRO A 7 -3.62 28.77 -39.56
C PRO A 7 -3.78 27.26 -39.81
N VAL A 8 -3.80 26.84 -41.11
CA VAL A 8 -3.93 25.42 -41.45
C VAL A 8 -2.57 24.69 -41.34
N ARG A 9 -1.45 25.39 -41.61
CA ARG A 9 -0.10 24.84 -41.42
C ARG A 9 0.21 24.53 -39.94
N TRP A 10 -0.31 25.36 -39.04
CA TRP A 10 -0.12 25.14 -37.59
C TRP A 10 -0.80 23.86 -37.13
N LEU A 11 -2.01 23.53 -37.65
CA LEU A 11 -2.72 22.27 -37.34
C LEU A 11 -1.98 20.99 -37.80
N TYR A 12 -1.09 21.11 -38.78
CA TYR A 12 -0.30 19.98 -39.30
C TYR A 12 1.14 19.95 -38.80
N SER A 13 1.54 20.85 -37.89
CA SER A 13 2.90 20.84 -37.33
C SER A 13 3.12 19.62 -36.48
N LEU A 14 4.31 19.00 -36.60
CA LEU A 14 4.71 17.81 -35.78
C LEU A 14 4.63 18.10 -34.29
N GLU A 15 4.87 19.34 -33.88
CA GLU A 15 4.83 19.77 -32.47
C GLU A 15 3.42 19.75 -31.90
N TRP A 16 2.40 20.18 -32.68
CA TRP A 16 1.02 20.11 -32.23
C TRP A 16 0.54 18.66 -32.06
N ARG A 17 0.92 17.79 -32.98
CA ARG A 17 0.61 16.35 -32.90
C ARG A 17 1.28 15.72 -31.68
N ARG A 18 2.54 16.03 -31.41
CA ARG A 18 3.23 15.57 -30.20
C ARG A 18 2.55 16.10 -28.94
N GLY A 19 2.30 17.40 -28.85
CA GLY A 19 1.61 18.01 -27.71
C GLY A 19 0.21 17.44 -27.49
N PHE A 20 -0.55 17.16 -28.57
CA PHE A 20 -1.86 16.51 -28.48
C PHE A 20 -1.74 15.05 -28.00
N PHE A 21 -0.78 14.29 -28.48
CA PHE A 21 -0.57 12.92 -28.04
C PHE A 21 -0.09 12.85 -26.59
N ASP A 22 0.75 13.78 -26.15
CA ASP A 22 1.21 13.88 -24.77
C ASP A 22 0.06 14.28 -23.84
N TRP A 23 -0.75 15.26 -24.23
CA TRP A 23 -1.99 15.63 -23.53
C TRP A 23 -2.99 14.45 -23.49
N ALA A 24 -3.20 13.77 -24.61
CA ALA A 24 -4.14 12.64 -24.68
C ALA A 24 -3.71 11.47 -23.78
N ARG A 25 -2.39 11.27 -23.58
CA ARG A 25 -1.83 10.24 -22.70
C ARG A 25 -1.82 10.62 -21.23
N SER A 26 -1.86 11.91 -20.90
CA SER A 26 -1.85 12.43 -19.53
C SER A 26 -3.25 12.90 -19.09
N ASP A 27 -3.61 14.10 -19.46
CA ASP A 27 -4.88 14.72 -19.06
C ASP A 27 -6.10 14.15 -19.82
N GLY A 28 -5.90 13.67 -21.05
CA GLY A 28 -6.96 13.03 -21.85
C GLY A 28 -7.58 11.82 -21.19
N VAL A 29 -6.79 11.02 -20.47
CA VAL A 29 -7.28 9.88 -19.69
C VAL A 29 -8.25 10.35 -18.60
N THR A 30 -7.95 11.46 -17.93
CA THR A 30 -8.82 12.05 -16.91
C THR A 30 -10.15 12.52 -17.51
N TRP A 31 -10.13 13.15 -18.68
CA TRP A 31 -11.35 13.61 -19.36
C TRP A 31 -12.22 12.45 -19.85
N VAL A 32 -11.62 11.38 -20.37
CA VAL A 32 -12.35 10.14 -20.70
C VAL A 32 -13.00 9.54 -19.46
N TYR A 33 -12.30 9.52 -18.33
CA TYR A 33 -12.86 9.08 -17.06
C TYR A 33 -14.05 9.95 -16.63
N ILE A 34 -13.93 11.30 -16.67
CA ILE A 34 -15.02 12.22 -16.33
C ILE A 34 -16.23 11.97 -17.23
N PHE A 35 -16.03 11.82 -18.54
CA PHE A 35 -17.10 11.51 -19.48
C PHE A 35 -17.83 10.20 -19.12
N LYS A 36 -17.09 9.13 -18.79
CA LYS A 36 -17.68 7.85 -18.35
C LYS A 36 -18.49 8.00 -17.07
N VAL A 37 -17.99 8.77 -16.11
CA VAL A 37 -18.69 9.03 -14.85
C VAL A 37 -20.01 9.72 -15.11
N LEU A 38 -20.03 10.77 -15.95
CA LEU A 38 -21.25 11.50 -16.29
C LEU A 38 -22.24 10.62 -17.06
N ALA A 39 -21.75 9.90 -18.09
CA ALA A 39 -22.60 8.99 -18.86
C ALA A 39 -23.27 7.94 -17.98
N ALA A 40 -22.51 7.31 -17.06
CA ALA A 40 -23.05 6.36 -16.12
C ALA A 40 -24.03 6.99 -15.12
N ALA A 41 -23.71 8.18 -14.59
CA ALA A 41 -24.53 8.89 -13.62
C ALA A 41 -25.89 9.28 -14.22
N PHE A 42 -25.89 9.90 -15.41
CA PHE A 42 -27.13 10.31 -16.08
C PHE A 42 -27.95 9.11 -16.56
N LEU A 43 -27.31 8.06 -17.08
CA LEU A 43 -28.00 6.82 -17.44
C LEU A 43 -28.69 6.21 -16.22
N THR A 44 -27.98 6.17 -15.09
CA THR A 44 -28.52 5.61 -13.84
C THR A 44 -29.67 6.46 -13.33
N LEU A 45 -29.54 7.79 -13.32
CA LEU A 45 -30.58 8.71 -12.88
C LEU A 45 -31.83 8.58 -13.74
N TRP A 46 -31.65 8.55 -15.08
CA TRP A 46 -32.75 8.36 -16.03
C TRP A 46 -33.50 7.06 -15.80
N LEU A 47 -32.78 5.93 -15.68
CA LEU A 47 -33.40 4.63 -15.43
C LEU A 47 -34.10 4.59 -14.06
N ALA A 48 -33.49 5.15 -13.01
CA ALA A 48 -34.06 5.18 -11.68
C ALA A 48 -35.36 6.01 -11.65
N MET A 49 -35.39 7.16 -12.32
CA MET A 49 -36.60 7.99 -12.46
C MET A 49 -37.68 7.28 -13.29
N ARG A 50 -37.28 6.61 -14.39
CA ARG A 50 -38.21 5.89 -15.27
C ARG A 50 -38.83 4.66 -14.61
N LEU A 51 -38.06 4.01 -13.70
CA LEU A 51 -38.52 2.87 -12.90
C LEU A 51 -39.26 3.32 -11.62
N GLU A 52 -39.47 4.61 -11.45
CA GLU A 52 -40.18 5.19 -10.29
C GLU A 52 -39.60 4.76 -8.93
N LEU A 53 -38.24 4.60 -8.87
CA LEU A 53 -37.59 4.26 -7.61
C LEU A 53 -37.78 5.40 -6.59
N PRO A 54 -37.94 5.08 -5.28
CA PRO A 54 -38.21 6.08 -4.24
C PRO A 54 -37.12 7.16 -4.13
N GLN A 55 -35.83 6.78 -4.33
CA GLN A 55 -34.69 7.71 -4.24
C GLN A 55 -33.76 7.57 -5.46
N PRO A 56 -34.10 8.11 -6.65
CA PRO A 56 -33.29 8.01 -7.86
C PRO A 56 -31.86 8.54 -7.68
N ARG A 57 -31.69 9.62 -6.90
CA ARG A 57 -30.41 10.21 -6.53
C ARG A 57 -29.46 9.21 -5.84
N THR A 58 -29.98 8.27 -5.06
CA THR A 58 -29.18 7.23 -4.39
C THR A 58 -28.49 6.28 -5.38
N ALA A 59 -29.23 5.88 -6.43
CA ALA A 59 -28.66 5.07 -7.50
C ALA A 59 -27.53 5.83 -8.23
N MET A 60 -27.74 7.11 -8.52
CA MET A 60 -26.74 7.96 -9.17
C MET A 60 -25.50 8.21 -8.28
N ILE A 61 -25.67 8.49 -6.99
CA ILE A 61 -24.57 8.64 -6.03
C ILE A 61 -23.69 7.39 -6.00
N THR A 62 -24.29 6.21 -6.16
CA THR A 62 -23.56 4.94 -6.26
C THR A 62 -22.53 4.97 -7.38
N VAL A 63 -22.87 5.59 -8.53
CA VAL A 63 -21.95 5.74 -9.67
C VAL A 63 -20.72 6.55 -9.26
N PHE A 64 -20.91 7.74 -8.67
CA PHE A 64 -19.81 8.61 -8.25
C PHE A 64 -18.85 7.94 -7.28
N ILE A 65 -19.37 7.08 -6.42
CA ILE A 65 -18.56 6.37 -5.44
C ILE A 65 -17.82 5.19 -6.07
N VAL A 66 -18.44 4.45 -7.02
CA VAL A 66 -17.91 3.19 -7.56
C VAL A 66 -17.03 3.40 -8.78
N MET A 67 -17.33 4.37 -9.63
CA MET A 67 -16.57 4.60 -10.86
C MET A 67 -15.10 4.88 -10.58
N GLN A 68 -14.26 4.19 -11.33
CA GLN A 68 -12.80 4.30 -11.31
C GLN A 68 -12.29 4.29 -12.75
N PRO A 69 -11.09 4.82 -13.03
CA PRO A 69 -10.52 4.82 -14.38
C PRO A 69 -10.44 3.40 -14.97
N GLN A 70 -10.07 2.41 -14.18
CA GLN A 70 -9.89 1.03 -14.62
C GLN A 70 -11.14 0.18 -14.32
N SER A 71 -11.60 -0.60 -15.31
CA SER A 71 -12.81 -1.42 -15.23
C SER A 71 -12.75 -2.49 -14.12
N GLY A 72 -11.60 -3.13 -13.94
CA GLY A 72 -11.42 -4.12 -12.88
C GLY A 72 -11.63 -3.56 -11.48
N HIS A 73 -11.23 -2.30 -11.24
CA HIS A 73 -11.50 -1.60 -9.97
C HIS A 73 -13.00 -1.37 -9.76
N VAL A 74 -13.75 -1.04 -10.84
CA VAL A 74 -15.20 -0.87 -10.77
C VAL A 74 -15.88 -2.18 -10.39
N PHE A 75 -15.49 -3.31 -11.03
CA PHE A 75 -16.05 -4.64 -10.71
C PHE A 75 -15.80 -5.05 -9.26
N ALA A 76 -14.54 -4.97 -8.81
CA ALA A 76 -14.18 -5.33 -7.45
C ALA A 76 -14.92 -4.46 -6.41
N LYS A 77 -14.96 -3.15 -6.64
CA LYS A 77 -15.62 -2.19 -5.76
C LYS A 77 -17.14 -2.41 -5.73
N SER A 78 -17.75 -2.73 -6.90
CA SER A 78 -19.17 -3.07 -7.02
C SER A 78 -19.54 -4.31 -6.21
N PHE A 79 -18.74 -5.37 -6.30
CA PHE A 79 -18.95 -6.60 -5.56
C PHE A 79 -18.94 -6.36 -4.04
N TYR A 80 -17.89 -5.70 -3.51
CA TYR A 80 -17.82 -5.41 -2.08
C TYR A 80 -18.85 -4.37 -1.64
N ARG A 81 -19.31 -3.48 -2.53
CA ARG A 81 -20.41 -2.56 -2.27
C ARG A 81 -21.72 -3.31 -2.05
N LEU A 82 -22.03 -4.25 -2.93
CA LEU A 82 -23.24 -5.05 -2.79
C LEU A 82 -23.23 -5.86 -1.48
N LEU A 83 -22.14 -6.56 -1.18
CA LEU A 83 -22.00 -7.31 0.06
C LEU A 83 -22.13 -6.43 1.31
N GLY A 84 -21.46 -5.27 1.33
CA GLY A 84 -21.54 -4.34 2.45
C GLY A 84 -22.94 -3.77 2.64
N THR A 85 -23.63 -3.45 1.54
CA THR A 85 -25.02 -2.98 1.59
C THR A 85 -25.96 -4.06 2.14
N LEU A 86 -25.84 -5.30 1.68
CA LEU A 86 -26.66 -6.41 2.19
C LEU A 86 -26.41 -6.62 3.69
N ALA A 87 -25.15 -6.65 4.12
CA ALA A 87 -24.80 -6.81 5.53
C ALA A 87 -25.32 -5.65 6.39
N GLY A 88 -25.18 -4.40 5.92
CA GLY A 88 -25.65 -3.21 6.62
C GLY A 88 -27.18 -3.16 6.72
N SER A 89 -27.89 -3.48 5.63
CA SER A 89 -29.35 -3.54 5.58
C SER A 89 -29.89 -4.65 6.51
N ALA A 90 -29.30 -5.84 6.47
CA ALA A 90 -29.70 -6.94 7.35
C ALA A 90 -29.47 -6.60 8.84
N MET A 91 -28.32 -6.01 9.17
CA MET A 91 -28.03 -5.58 10.54
C MET A 91 -29.02 -4.50 10.99
N MET A 92 -29.39 -3.58 10.11
CA MET A 92 -30.32 -2.52 10.48
C MET A 92 -31.71 -3.06 10.76
N VAL A 93 -32.23 -3.95 9.92
CA VAL A 93 -33.53 -4.62 10.18
C VAL A 93 -33.50 -5.32 11.55
N LEU A 94 -32.38 -5.99 11.87
CA LEU A 94 -32.19 -6.62 13.18
C LEU A 94 -32.18 -5.59 14.34
N LEU A 95 -31.45 -4.47 14.19
CA LEU A 95 -31.37 -3.44 15.23
C LEU A 95 -32.73 -2.76 15.48
N ILE A 96 -33.50 -2.50 14.43
CA ILE A 96 -34.85 -1.97 14.55
C ILE A 96 -35.77 -3.00 15.20
N ALA A 97 -35.71 -4.26 14.82
CA ALA A 97 -36.51 -5.32 15.44
C ALA A 97 -36.26 -5.47 16.94
N LEU A 98 -35.01 -5.23 17.38
CA LEU A 98 -34.63 -5.37 18.78
C LEU A 98 -34.85 -4.10 19.63
N PHE A 99 -34.66 -2.92 19.04
CA PHE A 99 -34.52 -1.66 19.81
C PHE A 99 -35.42 -0.51 19.32
N ALA A 100 -36.40 -0.75 18.43
CA ALA A 100 -37.26 0.31 17.88
C ALA A 100 -37.95 1.19 18.92
N GLN A 101 -38.28 0.59 20.08
CA GLN A 101 -38.99 1.30 21.16
C GLN A 101 -38.08 2.11 22.09
N ASN A 102 -36.76 1.94 21.97
CA ASN A 102 -35.80 2.63 22.83
C ASN A 102 -34.68 3.28 21.98
N THR A 103 -34.84 4.57 21.71
CA THR A 103 -33.95 5.35 20.86
C THR A 103 -32.51 5.37 21.38
N GLU A 104 -32.29 5.39 22.68
CA GLU A 104 -30.94 5.42 23.26
C GLU A 104 -30.21 4.09 23.05
N LEU A 105 -30.90 2.96 23.29
CA LEU A 105 -30.31 1.64 23.02
C LEU A 105 -30.08 1.41 21.53
N PHE A 106 -31.00 1.87 20.69
CA PHE A 106 -30.80 1.83 19.24
C PHE A 106 -29.57 2.62 18.80
N LEU A 107 -29.41 3.85 19.23
CA LEU A 107 -28.25 4.69 18.92
C LEU A 107 -26.94 4.10 19.47
N GLY A 108 -26.97 3.52 20.67
CA GLY A 108 -25.84 2.80 21.26
C GLY A 108 -25.41 1.60 20.45
N ALA A 109 -26.37 0.76 20.05
CA ALA A 109 -26.11 -0.42 19.23
C ALA A 109 -25.62 -0.06 17.83
N LEU A 110 -26.20 0.98 17.21
CA LEU A 110 -25.75 1.51 15.93
C LEU A 110 -24.31 2.05 16.02
N ALA A 111 -23.98 2.79 17.08
CA ALA A 111 -22.64 3.32 17.30
C ALA A 111 -21.60 2.21 17.45
N ILE A 112 -21.93 1.13 18.17
CA ILE A 112 -21.07 -0.06 18.29
C ILE A 112 -20.88 -0.72 16.92
N TRP A 113 -21.96 -0.93 16.17
CA TRP A 113 -21.89 -1.53 14.83
C TRP A 113 -21.00 -0.72 13.88
N VAL A 114 -21.21 0.60 13.79
CA VAL A 114 -20.38 1.48 12.96
C VAL A 114 -18.93 1.51 13.45
N GLY A 115 -18.72 1.44 14.76
CA GLY A 115 -17.40 1.31 15.38
C GLY A 115 -16.67 0.04 14.93
N VAL A 116 -17.33 -1.11 15.00
CA VAL A 116 -16.79 -2.40 14.52
C VAL A 116 -16.48 -2.35 13.02
N CYS A 117 -17.40 -1.79 12.24
CA CYS A 117 -17.20 -1.60 10.81
C CYS A 117 -16.03 -0.66 10.50
N SER A 118 -15.87 0.43 11.23
CA SER A 118 -14.75 1.37 11.07
C SER A 118 -13.41 0.75 11.47
N ALA A 119 -13.37 -0.09 12.50
CA ALA A 119 -12.19 -0.86 12.87
C ALA A 119 -11.85 -1.90 11.78
N GLY A 120 -12.86 -2.59 11.23
CA GLY A 120 -12.72 -3.51 10.12
C GLY A 120 -12.18 -2.82 8.85
N ALA A 121 -12.67 -1.62 8.55
CA ALA A 121 -12.19 -0.82 7.43
C ALA A 121 -10.73 -0.39 7.61
N ALA A 122 -10.35 0.07 8.79
CA ALA A 122 -8.97 0.46 9.09
C ALA A 122 -7.99 -0.74 9.08
N ARG A 123 -8.46 -1.93 9.40
CA ARG A 123 -7.67 -3.17 9.38
C ARG A 123 -7.39 -3.69 7.98
N ASN A 124 -8.34 -3.52 7.06
CA ASN A 124 -8.24 -4.02 5.69
C ASN A 124 -7.80 -2.90 4.75
N ARG A 125 -6.99 -3.21 3.72
CA ARG A 125 -6.48 -2.21 2.75
C ARG A 125 -7.05 -2.32 1.36
N ASN A 126 -7.63 -3.46 1.05
CA ASN A 126 -8.23 -3.73 -0.26
C ASN A 126 -9.70 -3.29 -0.28
N PHE A 127 -10.39 -3.54 -1.36
CA PHE A 127 -11.84 -3.29 -1.45
C PHE A 127 -12.67 -3.99 -0.35
N ARG A 128 -12.09 -4.92 0.42
CA ARG A 128 -12.68 -5.43 1.66
C ARG A 128 -12.93 -4.31 2.69
N ALA A 129 -11.98 -3.38 2.83
CA ALA A 129 -12.17 -2.20 3.69
C ALA A 129 -13.43 -1.43 3.31
N TYR A 130 -13.64 -1.26 2.00
CA TYR A 130 -14.81 -0.57 1.48
C TYR A 130 -16.13 -1.32 1.80
N GLY A 131 -16.15 -2.66 1.79
CA GLY A 131 -17.29 -3.46 2.23
C GLY A 131 -17.66 -3.20 3.69
N PHE A 132 -16.67 -3.09 4.60
CA PHE A 132 -16.90 -2.73 5.99
C PHE A 132 -17.44 -1.30 6.15
N VAL A 133 -16.86 -0.33 5.43
CA VAL A 133 -17.37 1.06 5.43
C VAL A 133 -18.86 1.09 5.09
N LEU A 134 -19.23 0.35 4.04
CA LEU A 134 -20.63 0.29 3.57
C LEU A 134 -21.56 -0.39 4.55
N ALA A 135 -21.13 -1.50 5.15
CA ALA A 135 -21.94 -2.18 6.17
C ALA A 135 -22.24 -1.25 7.36
N GLY A 136 -21.28 -0.40 7.73
CA GLY A 136 -21.47 0.60 8.79
C GLY A 136 -22.47 1.68 8.41
N TYR A 137 -22.18 2.46 7.37
CA TYR A 137 -23.02 3.63 7.10
C TYR A 137 -24.36 3.27 6.43
N THR A 138 -24.48 2.14 5.71
CA THR A 138 -25.77 1.70 5.16
C THR A 138 -26.76 1.39 6.29
N ALA A 139 -26.27 0.79 7.40
CA ALA A 139 -27.08 0.59 8.56
C ALA A 139 -27.64 1.92 9.11
N ALA A 140 -26.80 2.95 9.24
CA ALA A 140 -27.23 4.28 9.65
C ALA A 140 -28.21 4.91 8.63
N MET A 141 -27.96 4.72 7.34
CA MET A 141 -28.71 5.33 6.25
C MET A 141 -30.14 4.77 6.11
N VAL A 142 -30.33 3.49 6.41
CA VAL A 142 -31.67 2.87 6.44
C VAL A 142 -32.35 3.15 7.78
N GLY A 143 -31.63 3.05 8.89
CA GLY A 143 -32.22 3.07 10.23
C GLY A 143 -32.61 4.44 10.76
N LEU A 144 -31.77 5.45 10.60
CA LEU A 144 -32.07 6.76 11.18
C LEU A 144 -33.34 7.41 10.60
N PRO A 145 -33.60 7.35 9.27
CA PRO A 145 -34.84 7.85 8.71
C PRO A 145 -36.07 7.01 9.07
N THR A 146 -35.92 5.69 9.26
CA THR A 146 -37.04 4.78 9.56
C THR A 146 -37.33 4.64 11.05
N LEU A 147 -36.59 5.30 11.93
CA LEU A 147 -36.80 5.21 13.37
C LEU A 147 -38.17 5.74 13.79
N ALA A 148 -38.71 6.74 13.08
CA ALA A 148 -40.07 7.29 13.31
C ALA A 148 -41.17 6.32 12.80
N HIS A 149 -40.88 5.48 11.82
CA HIS A 149 -41.81 4.53 11.21
C HIS A 149 -41.16 3.15 11.05
N PRO A 150 -40.95 2.41 12.13
CA PRO A 150 -40.20 1.15 12.15
C PRO A 150 -40.78 0.06 11.23
N GLU A 151 -42.09 0.07 10.99
CA GLU A 151 -42.80 -0.84 10.10
C GLU A 151 -42.33 -0.77 8.65
N GLY A 152 -41.83 0.38 8.22
CA GLY A 152 -41.27 0.61 6.89
C GLY A 152 -39.80 0.16 6.70
N ALA A 153 -39.12 -0.24 7.77
CA ALA A 153 -37.67 -0.47 7.75
C ALA A 153 -37.24 -1.59 6.81
N PHE A 154 -37.98 -2.70 6.76
CA PHE A 154 -37.67 -3.80 5.85
C PHE A 154 -37.80 -3.36 4.39
N MET A 155 -38.87 -2.65 4.04
CA MET A 155 -39.08 -2.18 2.67
C MET A 155 -38.04 -1.11 2.27
N ALA A 156 -37.67 -0.20 3.20
CA ALA A 156 -36.59 0.76 2.99
C ALA A 156 -35.25 0.05 2.73
N ALA A 157 -34.96 -1.03 3.44
CA ALA A 157 -33.78 -1.85 3.21
C ALA A 157 -33.80 -2.52 1.82
N VAL A 158 -34.95 -3.05 1.37
CA VAL A 158 -35.11 -3.65 0.04
C VAL A 158 -34.89 -2.59 -1.06
N TRP A 159 -35.56 -1.43 -0.96
CA TRP A 159 -35.39 -0.34 -1.92
C TRP A 159 -33.94 0.12 -1.99
N ARG A 160 -33.27 0.21 -0.84
CA ARG A 160 -31.85 0.59 -0.79
C ARG A 160 -30.95 -0.37 -1.57
N VAL A 161 -31.20 -1.68 -1.43
CA VAL A 161 -30.45 -2.70 -2.19
C VAL A 161 -30.72 -2.58 -3.68
N LEU A 162 -31.98 -2.35 -4.09
CA LEU A 162 -32.35 -2.22 -5.50
C LEU A 162 -31.74 -0.97 -6.15
N GLU A 163 -31.84 0.18 -5.49
CA GLU A 163 -31.25 1.46 -5.96
C GLU A 163 -29.75 1.36 -6.15
N ILE A 164 -29.06 0.80 -5.16
CA ILE A 164 -27.61 0.58 -5.24
C ILE A 164 -27.28 -0.42 -6.36
N SER A 165 -28.03 -1.52 -6.47
CA SER A 165 -27.81 -2.53 -7.53
C SER A 165 -27.98 -1.93 -8.92
N LEU A 166 -28.95 -1.06 -9.15
CA LEU A 166 -29.10 -0.34 -10.42
C LEU A 166 -27.86 0.52 -10.73
N GLY A 167 -27.39 1.30 -9.75
CA GLY A 167 -26.17 2.10 -9.91
C GLY A 167 -24.94 1.26 -10.20
N LEU A 168 -24.82 0.07 -9.57
CA LEU A 168 -23.73 -0.86 -9.84
C LEU A 168 -23.78 -1.45 -11.25
N VAL A 169 -24.96 -1.85 -11.71
CA VAL A 169 -25.15 -2.41 -13.06
C VAL A 169 -24.81 -1.34 -14.12
N CYS A 170 -25.31 -0.13 -13.98
CA CYS A 170 -25.00 0.96 -14.92
C CYS A 170 -23.51 1.32 -14.91
N SER A 171 -22.88 1.41 -13.72
CA SER A 171 -21.45 1.69 -13.61
C SER A 171 -20.60 0.61 -14.26
N THR A 172 -20.90 -0.67 -14.01
CA THR A 172 -20.18 -1.79 -14.58
C THR A 172 -20.34 -1.87 -16.09
N PHE A 173 -21.59 -1.66 -16.58
CA PHE A 173 -21.88 -1.63 -18.01
C PHE A 173 -21.13 -0.51 -18.74
N VAL A 174 -21.25 0.72 -18.27
CA VAL A 174 -20.57 1.87 -18.90
C VAL A 174 -19.04 1.72 -18.84
N SER A 175 -18.51 1.24 -17.72
CA SER A 175 -17.07 1.01 -17.57
C SER A 175 -16.54 -0.06 -18.52
N ALA A 176 -17.33 -1.09 -18.81
CA ALA A 176 -16.96 -2.17 -19.72
C ALA A 176 -17.19 -1.83 -21.21
N ALA A 177 -18.27 -1.05 -21.51
CA ALA A 177 -18.68 -0.76 -22.89
C ALA A 177 -17.95 0.46 -23.50
N ILE A 178 -17.68 1.50 -22.69
CA ILE A 178 -17.10 2.74 -23.17
C ILE A 178 -15.58 2.74 -22.90
N LEU A 179 -14.76 2.65 -23.95
CA LEU A 179 -13.27 2.74 -23.88
C LEU A 179 -12.67 2.01 -22.65
N PRO A 180 -12.84 0.68 -22.51
CA PRO A 180 -12.42 -0.03 -21.32
C PRO A 180 -10.91 0.11 -21.09
N GLN A 181 -10.54 0.52 -19.88
CA GLN A 181 -9.15 0.56 -19.44
C GLN A 181 -8.90 -0.68 -18.59
N SER A 182 -8.14 -1.63 -19.13
CA SER A 182 -7.88 -2.90 -18.46
C SER A 182 -6.88 -2.73 -17.31
N ALA A 183 -7.25 -3.19 -16.12
CA ALA A 183 -6.35 -3.30 -14.99
C ALA A 183 -5.21 -4.30 -15.26
N SER A 184 -5.50 -5.34 -16.07
CA SER A 184 -4.49 -6.32 -16.51
C SER A 184 -3.41 -5.67 -17.39
N ALA A 185 -3.80 -4.76 -18.29
CA ALA A 185 -2.83 -4.03 -19.11
C ALA A 185 -2.01 -3.06 -18.25
N ALA A 186 -2.63 -2.36 -17.32
CA ALA A 186 -1.95 -1.48 -16.37
C ALA A 186 -0.94 -2.26 -15.51
N MET A 187 -1.32 -3.44 -15.02
CA MET A 187 -0.42 -4.30 -14.24
C MET A 187 0.76 -4.80 -15.07
N ARG A 188 0.53 -5.29 -16.30
CA ARG A 188 1.62 -5.71 -17.19
C ARG A 188 2.59 -4.57 -17.47
N ASN A 189 2.08 -3.37 -17.74
CA ASN A 189 2.92 -2.20 -17.98
C ASN A 189 3.71 -1.80 -16.73
N ALA A 190 3.09 -1.86 -15.54
CA ALA A 190 3.78 -1.60 -14.27
C ALA A 190 4.91 -2.61 -14.00
N LEU A 191 4.67 -3.91 -14.26
CA LEU A 191 5.69 -4.95 -14.14
C LEU A 191 6.83 -4.74 -15.14
N TYR A 192 6.48 -4.42 -16.40
CA TYR A 192 7.41 -4.14 -17.47
C TYR A 192 8.35 -2.97 -17.12
N GLN A 193 7.79 -1.83 -16.71
CA GLN A 193 8.56 -0.62 -16.38
C GLN A 193 9.39 -0.79 -15.09
N ARG A 194 8.86 -1.49 -14.11
CA ARG A 194 9.52 -1.70 -12.81
C ARG A 194 10.90 -2.31 -12.96
N PHE A 195 11.02 -3.35 -13.80
CA PHE A 195 12.29 -4.05 -13.96
C PHE A 195 13.35 -3.18 -14.64
N GLY A 196 12.99 -2.40 -15.67
CA GLY A 196 13.94 -1.51 -16.36
C GLY A 196 14.52 -0.44 -15.42
N ALA A 197 13.68 0.14 -14.56
CA ALA A 197 14.13 1.09 -13.53
C ALA A 197 15.06 0.41 -12.50
N PHE A 198 14.70 -0.80 -12.07
CA PHE A 198 15.49 -1.57 -11.11
C PHE A 198 16.83 -2.03 -11.72
N ALA A 199 16.85 -2.52 -12.95
CA ALA A 199 18.08 -2.95 -13.63
C ALA A 199 19.09 -1.80 -13.76
N GLY A 200 18.61 -0.60 -14.14
CA GLY A 200 19.46 0.61 -14.19
C GLY A 200 20.00 1.00 -12.84
N PHE A 201 19.16 0.94 -11.80
CA PHE A 201 19.55 1.24 -10.43
C PHE A 201 20.60 0.26 -9.90
N VAL A 202 20.41 -1.04 -10.13
CA VAL A 202 21.38 -2.08 -9.74
C VAL A 202 22.67 -1.95 -10.50
N SER A 203 22.63 -1.84 -11.84
CA SER A 203 23.82 -1.73 -12.67
C SER A 203 24.71 -0.55 -12.28
N SER A 204 24.11 0.63 -12.02
CA SER A 204 24.84 1.80 -11.55
C SER A 204 25.42 1.60 -10.14
N GLY A 205 24.66 1.00 -9.21
CA GLY A 205 25.10 0.74 -7.85
C GLY A 205 26.19 -0.33 -7.71
N LEU A 206 26.31 -1.26 -8.67
CA LEU A 206 27.40 -2.23 -8.72
C LEU A 206 28.73 -1.62 -9.23
N ARG A 207 28.67 -0.52 -9.96
CA ARG A 207 29.86 0.22 -10.44
C ARG A 207 30.38 1.24 -9.45
N GLY A 208 29.53 1.68 -8.54
CA GLY A 208 29.90 2.65 -7.50
C GLY A 208 28.72 2.97 -6.61
N PRO A 209 28.96 3.35 -5.35
CA PRO A 209 27.88 3.65 -4.43
C PRO A 209 27.07 4.88 -4.87
N HIS A 210 25.76 4.80 -4.73
CA HIS A 210 24.86 5.93 -4.92
C HIS A 210 24.96 6.88 -3.72
N ALA A 211 24.71 8.18 -3.94
CA ALA A 211 24.49 9.09 -2.84
C ALA A 211 23.31 8.59 -1.98
N SER A 212 23.47 8.56 -0.65
CA SER A 212 22.50 7.99 0.30
C SER A 212 21.05 8.47 0.08
N ALA A 213 20.85 9.77 -0.19
CA ALA A 213 19.52 10.34 -0.46
C ALA A 213 18.89 9.82 -1.76
N ALA A 214 19.67 9.60 -2.81
CA ALA A 214 19.18 9.05 -4.07
C ALA A 214 18.83 7.58 -3.92
N PHE A 215 19.62 6.83 -3.15
CA PHE A 215 19.38 5.44 -2.82
C PHE A 215 18.09 5.27 -1.99
N GLU A 216 17.91 6.06 -0.93
CA GLU A 216 16.68 6.06 -0.12
C GLU A 216 15.44 6.35 -0.98
N THR A 217 15.52 7.35 -1.86
CA THR A 217 14.40 7.74 -2.74
C THR A 217 14.03 6.63 -3.72
N ALA A 218 15.02 5.98 -4.34
CA ALA A 218 14.79 4.88 -5.27
C ALA A 218 14.17 3.67 -4.59
N ASN A 219 14.67 3.28 -3.43
CA ASN A 219 14.10 2.17 -2.63
C ASN A 219 12.65 2.43 -2.23
N LEU A 220 12.32 3.67 -1.80
CA LEU A 220 10.93 4.06 -1.54
C LEU A 220 10.06 3.88 -2.78
N GLY A 221 10.56 4.27 -3.94
CA GLY A 221 9.87 4.08 -5.20
C GLY A 221 9.57 2.61 -5.48
N PHE A 222 10.53 1.71 -5.28
CA PHE A 222 10.35 0.27 -5.47
C PHE A 222 9.38 -0.35 -4.45
N ILE A 223 9.40 0.09 -3.20
CA ILE A 223 8.44 -0.35 -2.18
C ILE A 223 7.02 0.09 -2.55
N ALA A 224 6.86 1.36 -2.95
CA ALA A 224 5.56 1.88 -3.38
C ALA A 224 5.02 1.13 -4.61
N GLN A 225 5.90 0.81 -5.58
CA GLN A 225 5.54 0.01 -6.75
C GLN A 225 5.13 -1.43 -6.37
N ALA A 226 5.85 -2.08 -5.45
CA ALA A 226 5.51 -3.44 -5.01
C ALA A 226 4.14 -3.49 -4.33
N VAL A 227 3.82 -2.50 -3.47
CA VAL A 227 2.51 -2.36 -2.83
C VAL A 227 1.42 -2.02 -3.87
N GLY A 228 1.73 -1.14 -4.83
CA GLY A 228 0.81 -0.78 -5.92
C GLY A 228 0.45 -1.96 -6.82
N ILE A 229 1.43 -2.80 -7.16
CA ILE A 229 1.21 -4.02 -7.96
C ILE A 229 0.32 -5.02 -7.20
N GLU A 230 0.49 -5.17 -5.88
CA GLU A 230 -0.38 -6.02 -5.08
C GLU A 230 -1.84 -5.52 -5.10
N GLY A 231 -2.03 -4.19 -5.05
CA GLY A 231 -3.33 -3.55 -5.26
C GLY A 231 -3.95 -3.91 -6.62
N LEU A 232 -3.19 -3.74 -7.70
CA LEU A 232 -3.62 -4.09 -9.06
C LEU A 232 -3.91 -5.58 -9.21
N ARG A 233 -3.06 -6.46 -8.65
CA ARG A 233 -3.25 -7.92 -8.68
C ARG A 233 -4.58 -8.33 -8.05
N SER A 234 -4.92 -7.74 -6.92
CA SER A 234 -6.17 -8.05 -6.21
C SER A 234 -7.43 -7.73 -7.03
N VAL A 235 -7.31 -6.87 -8.02
CA VAL A 235 -8.40 -6.39 -8.89
C VAL A 235 -8.45 -7.16 -10.21
N THR A 236 -7.30 -7.49 -10.79
CA THR A 236 -7.23 -8.21 -12.07
C THR A 236 -7.89 -9.59 -12.03
N VAL A 237 -7.98 -10.18 -10.84
CA VAL A 237 -8.72 -11.43 -10.60
C VAL A 237 -10.22 -11.33 -10.96
N PHE A 238 -10.82 -10.14 -10.85
CA PHE A 238 -12.23 -9.89 -11.18
C PHE A 238 -12.45 -9.56 -12.65
N GLU A 239 -11.42 -9.10 -13.36
CA GLU A 239 -11.54 -8.62 -14.74
C GLU A 239 -11.16 -9.69 -15.75
N ASP A 240 -10.05 -10.41 -15.52
CA ASP A 240 -9.42 -11.28 -16.53
C ASP A 240 -9.26 -12.72 -16.02
N PRO A 241 -10.00 -13.69 -16.60
CA PRO A 241 -9.83 -15.11 -16.28
C PRO A 241 -8.41 -15.64 -16.50
N HIS A 242 -7.66 -15.08 -17.47
CA HIS A 242 -6.27 -15.48 -17.73
C HIS A 242 -5.34 -15.02 -16.60
N MET A 243 -5.53 -13.80 -16.10
CA MET A 243 -4.78 -13.29 -14.95
C MET A 243 -5.15 -14.00 -13.66
N ARG A 244 -6.41 -14.40 -13.51
CA ARG A 244 -6.85 -15.25 -12.37
C ARG A 244 -6.09 -16.57 -12.31
N ARG A 245 -5.84 -17.21 -13.44
CA ARG A 245 -5.06 -18.47 -13.52
C ARG A 245 -3.58 -18.27 -13.23
N ARG A 246 -3.03 -17.07 -13.47
CA ARG A 246 -1.63 -16.70 -13.23
C ARG A 246 -1.41 -16.01 -11.88
N ASN A 247 -2.43 -15.98 -11.03
CA ASN A 247 -2.42 -15.22 -9.78
C ASN A 247 -1.32 -15.69 -8.81
N GLY A 248 -1.04 -17.00 -8.74
CA GLY A 248 0.04 -17.57 -7.94
C GLY A 248 1.41 -17.06 -8.40
N ARG A 249 1.70 -17.12 -9.71
CA ARG A 249 2.95 -16.63 -10.31
C ARG A 249 3.14 -15.12 -10.13
N LEU A 250 2.06 -14.35 -10.25
CA LEU A 250 2.09 -12.89 -10.03
C LEU A 250 2.39 -12.55 -8.57
N ASN A 251 1.81 -13.29 -7.63
CA ASN A 251 2.11 -13.16 -6.21
C ASN A 251 3.58 -13.50 -5.93
N ARG A 252 4.05 -14.63 -6.46
CA ARG A 252 5.44 -15.07 -6.38
C ARG A 252 6.38 -14.02 -6.95
N LEU A 253 6.11 -13.51 -8.17
CA LEU A 253 6.93 -12.49 -8.83
C LEU A 253 7.06 -11.21 -7.99
N ASN A 254 5.98 -10.79 -7.33
CA ASN A 254 6.02 -9.62 -6.47
C ASN A 254 6.79 -9.90 -5.17
N SER A 255 6.68 -11.09 -4.60
CA SER A 255 7.46 -11.51 -3.43
C SER A 255 8.95 -11.61 -3.77
N GLU A 256 9.32 -12.28 -4.89
CA GLU A 256 10.69 -12.37 -5.36
C GLU A 256 11.31 -10.99 -5.63
N PHE A 257 10.53 -10.05 -6.19
CA PHE A 257 11.01 -8.68 -6.37
C PHE A 257 11.29 -7.97 -5.04
N MET A 258 10.47 -8.20 -4.03
CA MET A 258 10.70 -7.64 -2.69
C MET A 258 11.99 -8.21 -2.08
N THR A 259 12.18 -9.53 -2.14
CA THR A 259 13.41 -10.20 -1.69
C THR A 259 14.62 -9.67 -2.46
N LEU A 260 14.50 -9.53 -3.78
CA LEU A 260 15.55 -9.02 -4.64
C LEU A 260 15.99 -7.59 -4.26
N THR A 261 15.04 -6.70 -3.98
CA THR A 261 15.37 -5.33 -3.52
C THR A 261 16.04 -5.32 -2.16
N THR A 262 15.65 -6.22 -1.24
CA THR A 262 16.30 -6.38 0.07
C THR A 262 17.72 -6.90 -0.07
N ARG A 263 17.94 -7.90 -0.93
CA ARG A 263 19.27 -8.46 -1.23
C ARG A 263 20.20 -7.41 -1.82
N PHE A 264 19.68 -6.61 -2.76
CA PHE A 264 20.47 -5.54 -3.34
C PHE A 264 20.80 -4.45 -2.31
N ASN A 265 19.86 -4.12 -1.43
CA ASN A 265 20.11 -3.17 -0.35
C ASN A 265 21.27 -3.63 0.54
N ALA A 266 21.25 -4.89 0.97
CA ALA A 266 22.32 -5.48 1.77
C ALA A 266 23.69 -5.44 1.05
N LEU A 267 23.70 -5.74 -0.23
CA LEU A 267 24.90 -5.70 -1.05
C LEU A 267 25.44 -4.26 -1.21
N HIS A 268 24.55 -3.31 -1.50
CA HIS A 268 24.91 -1.90 -1.67
C HIS A 268 25.49 -1.30 -0.40
N GLN A 269 24.91 -1.60 0.77
CA GLN A 269 25.42 -1.14 2.07
C GLN A 269 26.85 -1.65 2.33
N LEU A 270 27.12 -2.90 2.00
CA LEU A 270 28.46 -3.43 2.10
C LEU A 270 29.43 -2.71 1.15
N LEU A 271 29.02 -2.49 -0.12
CA LEU A 271 29.84 -1.78 -1.11
C LEU A 271 30.09 -0.32 -0.71
N GLU A 272 29.09 0.39 -0.17
CA GLU A 272 29.20 1.76 0.32
C GLU A 272 30.25 1.85 1.44
N ARG A 273 30.23 0.92 2.39
CA ARG A 273 31.21 0.85 3.47
C ARG A 273 32.61 0.57 2.94
N LEU A 274 32.78 -0.44 2.06
CA LEU A 274 34.08 -0.78 1.48
C LEU A 274 34.66 0.34 0.61
N HIS A 275 33.81 1.17 0.04
CA HIS A 275 34.24 2.33 -0.75
C HIS A 275 34.61 3.54 0.12
N GLY A 276 33.97 3.69 1.29
CA GLY A 276 34.22 4.78 2.24
C GLY A 276 35.54 4.63 3.01
N ASP A 277 36.03 3.41 3.22
CA ASP A 277 37.33 3.14 3.80
C ASP A 277 38.43 3.43 2.76
N GLN A 278 39.19 4.49 2.99
CA GLN A 278 40.21 4.99 2.06
C GLN A 278 41.11 3.87 1.53
N ALA A 279 41.07 3.67 0.21
CA ALA A 279 41.87 2.67 -0.53
C ALA A 279 41.61 1.21 -0.08
N SER A 280 40.34 0.83 0.02
CA SER A 280 39.97 -0.55 0.29
C SER A 280 40.55 -1.48 -0.77
N THR A 281 41.60 -2.22 -0.42
CA THR A 281 42.19 -3.27 -1.24
C THR A 281 41.16 -4.35 -1.56
N VAL A 282 40.15 -4.51 -0.69
CA VAL A 282 39.01 -5.40 -0.83
C VAL A 282 38.11 -4.95 -1.99
N PHE A 283 37.75 -3.65 -2.09
CA PHE A 283 36.89 -3.16 -3.17
C PHE A 283 37.52 -3.43 -4.53
N ALA A 284 38.80 -3.09 -4.71
CA ALA A 284 39.53 -3.37 -5.95
C ALA A 284 39.64 -4.88 -6.28
N ALA A 285 39.62 -5.74 -5.28
CA ALA A 285 39.68 -7.20 -5.48
C ALA A 285 38.32 -7.80 -5.87
N ILE A 286 37.20 -7.22 -5.41
CA ILE A 286 35.84 -7.73 -5.71
C ILE A 286 35.24 -7.13 -7.00
N GLU A 287 35.62 -5.91 -7.36
CA GLU A 287 35.08 -5.14 -8.50
C GLU A 287 34.92 -5.95 -9.81
N PRO A 288 35.92 -6.75 -10.27
CA PRO A 288 35.79 -7.50 -11.50
C PRO A 288 34.62 -8.52 -11.50
N GLY A 289 34.33 -9.10 -10.33
CA GLY A 289 33.18 -9.99 -10.17
C GLY A 289 31.85 -9.26 -10.31
N PHE A 290 31.75 -8.02 -9.82
CA PHE A 290 30.51 -7.24 -9.86
C PHE A 290 30.24 -6.61 -11.23
N LEU A 291 31.29 -6.20 -11.95
CA LEU A 291 31.18 -5.65 -13.30
C LEU A 291 30.54 -6.62 -14.28
N GLY A 292 30.84 -7.90 -14.17
CA GLY A 292 30.25 -8.94 -15.02
C GLY A 292 28.71 -9.04 -14.91
N LEU A 293 28.15 -8.74 -13.74
CA LEU A 293 26.70 -8.65 -13.55
C LEU A 293 26.15 -7.31 -14.06
N ALA A 294 26.83 -6.20 -13.75
CA ALA A 294 26.43 -4.86 -14.18
C ALA A 294 26.28 -4.76 -15.71
N GLU A 295 27.24 -5.28 -16.46
CA GLU A 295 27.21 -5.30 -17.93
C GLU A 295 25.99 -6.07 -18.49
N ARG A 296 25.62 -7.19 -17.87
CA ARG A 296 24.44 -7.96 -18.28
C ARG A 296 23.14 -7.20 -18.02
N LEU A 297 23.07 -6.43 -16.94
CA LEU A 297 21.89 -5.64 -16.60
C LEU A 297 21.77 -4.34 -17.41
N ASP A 298 22.85 -3.79 -17.92
CA ASP A 298 22.83 -2.57 -18.75
C ASP A 298 21.93 -2.72 -19.99
N GLY A 299 21.89 -3.88 -20.58
CA GLY A 299 21.03 -4.16 -21.72
C GLY A 299 19.53 -3.97 -21.42
N PHE A 300 19.15 -4.00 -20.15
CA PHE A 300 17.77 -3.87 -19.66
C PHE A 300 17.51 -2.53 -18.95
N ALA A 301 18.55 -1.74 -18.68
CA ALA A 301 18.43 -0.46 -17.99
C ALA A 301 17.55 0.51 -18.80
N GLY A 302 16.52 1.06 -18.15
CA GLY A 302 15.55 1.96 -18.78
C GLY A 302 14.63 1.30 -19.83
N ARG A 303 14.81 0.03 -20.11
CA ARG A 303 13.92 -0.77 -20.97
C ARG A 303 13.05 -1.66 -20.10
N GLY A 304 11.82 -1.86 -20.53
CA GLY A 304 10.97 -2.82 -19.83
C GLY A 304 11.39 -4.26 -20.13
N LEU A 305 11.07 -5.18 -19.23
CA LEU A 305 11.32 -6.61 -19.39
C LEU A 305 10.12 -7.29 -20.04
N THR A 306 10.28 -7.75 -21.29
CA THR A 306 9.28 -8.61 -21.94
C THR A 306 9.45 -10.06 -21.48
N ASP A 307 8.44 -10.91 -21.72
CA ASP A 307 8.53 -12.34 -21.36
C ASP A 307 9.70 -13.04 -22.09
N ALA A 308 9.96 -12.69 -23.36
CA ALA A 308 11.08 -13.21 -24.13
C ALA A 308 12.43 -12.69 -23.62
N ASP A 309 12.49 -11.43 -23.22
CA ASP A 309 13.69 -10.85 -22.61
C ASP A 309 13.99 -11.47 -21.26
N ALA A 310 12.96 -11.79 -20.48
CA ALA A 310 13.09 -12.47 -19.21
C ALA A 310 13.69 -13.87 -19.34
N ALA A 311 13.30 -14.63 -20.38
CA ALA A 311 13.88 -15.94 -20.67
C ALA A 311 15.38 -15.83 -21.05
N ARG A 312 15.75 -14.83 -21.87
CA ARG A 312 17.16 -14.55 -22.21
C ARG A 312 17.97 -14.14 -20.98
N LEU A 313 17.42 -13.25 -20.15
CA LEU A 313 18.06 -12.84 -18.91
C LEU A 313 18.25 -14.03 -17.96
N ALA A 314 17.25 -14.89 -17.82
CA ALA A 314 17.36 -16.09 -16.98
C ALA A 314 18.50 -17.00 -17.44
N GLN A 315 18.67 -17.21 -18.76
CA GLN A 315 19.78 -17.99 -19.30
C GLN A 315 21.14 -17.33 -19.03
N GLN A 316 21.25 -16.01 -19.29
CA GLN A 316 22.49 -15.26 -19.02
C GLN A 316 22.89 -15.29 -17.53
N LEU A 317 21.90 -15.24 -16.63
CA LEU A 317 22.13 -15.33 -15.18
C LEU A 317 22.48 -16.75 -14.75
N ALA A 318 21.92 -17.79 -15.39
CA ALA A 318 22.30 -19.18 -15.15
C ALA A 318 23.77 -19.42 -15.51
N ASP A 319 24.19 -18.94 -16.70
CA ASP A 319 25.57 -19.06 -17.17
C ASP A 319 26.54 -18.29 -16.25
N TYR A 320 26.15 -17.07 -15.85
CA TYR A 320 26.95 -16.28 -14.92
C TYR A 320 27.05 -16.94 -13.54
N LYS A 321 25.95 -17.45 -12.99
CA LYS A 321 25.92 -18.16 -11.72
C LYS A 321 26.82 -19.40 -11.75
N ALA A 322 26.84 -20.14 -12.86
CA ALA A 322 27.69 -21.32 -13.04
C ALA A 322 29.18 -20.96 -13.09
N SER A 323 29.54 -19.81 -13.70
CA SER A 323 30.93 -19.34 -13.80
C SER A 323 31.46 -18.67 -12.55
N LEU A 324 30.57 -18.14 -11.69
CA LEU A 324 30.93 -17.31 -10.54
C LEU A 324 31.84 -18.03 -9.51
N PRO A 325 31.64 -19.31 -9.14
CA PRO A 325 32.52 -20.01 -8.20
C PRO A 325 33.99 -20.08 -8.67
N GLU A 326 34.22 -20.27 -9.97
CA GLU A 326 35.57 -20.33 -10.53
C GLU A 326 36.21 -18.93 -10.55
N GLN A 327 35.45 -17.92 -10.95
CA GLN A 327 35.90 -16.53 -10.88
C GLN A 327 36.27 -16.11 -9.45
N VAL A 328 35.44 -16.46 -8.48
CA VAL A 328 35.70 -16.16 -7.05
C VAL A 328 36.98 -16.87 -6.59
N ARG A 329 37.22 -18.14 -6.95
CA ARG A 329 38.47 -18.85 -6.62
C ARG A 329 39.71 -18.15 -7.18
N SER A 330 39.65 -17.72 -8.45
CA SER A 330 40.71 -16.95 -9.09
C SER A 330 40.98 -15.62 -8.39
N LEU A 331 39.95 -14.82 -8.18
CA LEU A 331 40.05 -13.52 -7.49
C LEU A 331 40.56 -13.68 -6.05
N ARG A 332 40.08 -14.72 -5.34
CA ARG A 332 40.55 -15.03 -3.97
C ARG A 332 42.03 -15.39 -3.96
N SER A 333 42.52 -16.21 -4.89
CA SER A 333 43.94 -16.55 -4.94
C SER A 333 44.84 -15.34 -5.20
N ALA A 334 44.39 -14.42 -6.08
CA ALA A 334 45.08 -13.15 -6.32
C ALA A 334 45.02 -12.21 -5.11
N PHE A 335 43.92 -12.23 -4.35
CA PHE A 335 43.78 -11.41 -3.14
C PHE A 335 44.64 -11.93 -2.00
N LEU A 336 44.70 -13.26 -1.79
CA LEU A 336 45.55 -13.89 -0.77
C LEU A 336 47.03 -13.64 -1.01
N ALA A 337 47.46 -13.51 -2.28
CA ALA A 337 48.85 -13.15 -2.62
C ALA A 337 49.24 -11.75 -2.13
N ARG A 338 48.30 -10.91 -1.73
CA ARG A 338 48.54 -9.58 -1.16
C ARG A 338 48.56 -9.57 0.38
N GLU A 339 48.52 -10.74 1.01
CA GLU A 339 48.51 -10.94 2.46
C GLU A 339 47.45 -10.08 3.21
N PRO A 340 46.14 -10.21 2.84
CA PRO A 340 45.10 -9.43 3.48
C PRO A 340 44.96 -9.79 4.96
N ASN A 341 44.50 -8.83 5.76
CA ASN A 341 44.14 -9.12 7.14
C ASN A 341 42.87 -10.01 7.22
N GLU A 342 42.59 -10.55 8.39
CA GLU A 342 41.45 -11.46 8.59
C GLU A 342 40.09 -10.78 8.36
N ALA A 343 39.96 -9.50 8.72
CA ALA A 343 38.73 -8.71 8.50
C ALA A 343 38.49 -8.46 7.01
N ASP A 344 39.53 -8.11 6.23
CA ASP A 344 39.45 -7.92 4.80
C ASP A 344 39.05 -9.20 4.08
N LEU A 345 39.53 -10.34 4.56
CA LEU A 345 39.18 -11.63 4.00
C LEU A 345 37.71 -11.99 4.28
N LEU A 346 37.20 -11.65 5.47
CA LEU A 346 35.78 -11.80 5.80
C LEU A 346 34.89 -10.88 4.94
N ASP A 347 35.29 -9.64 4.72
CA ASP A 347 34.59 -8.70 3.84
C ASP A 347 34.54 -9.21 2.40
N PHE A 348 35.66 -9.70 1.87
CA PHE A 348 35.73 -10.34 0.55
C PHE A 348 34.73 -11.51 0.44
N HIS A 349 34.73 -12.42 1.41
CA HIS A 349 33.82 -13.56 1.40
C HIS A 349 32.37 -13.14 1.50
N THR A 350 32.07 -12.17 2.38
CA THR A 350 30.72 -11.65 2.58
C THR A 350 30.20 -10.98 1.30
N ALA A 351 31.03 -10.21 0.59
CA ALA A 351 30.67 -9.56 -0.65
C ALA A 351 30.25 -10.56 -1.72
N PHE A 352 31.02 -11.63 -1.92
CA PHE A 352 30.69 -12.65 -2.91
C PHE A 352 29.51 -13.54 -2.48
N GLU A 353 29.32 -13.84 -1.21
CA GLU A 353 28.14 -14.55 -0.73
C GLU A 353 26.86 -13.71 -1.01
N LEU A 354 26.89 -12.41 -0.69
CA LEU A 354 25.76 -11.51 -0.97
C LEU A 354 25.51 -11.37 -2.48
N LEU A 355 26.57 -11.28 -3.28
CA LEU A 355 26.45 -11.24 -4.73
C LEU A 355 25.81 -12.54 -5.26
N TYR A 356 26.29 -13.71 -4.82
CA TYR A 356 25.76 -15.00 -5.25
C TYR A 356 24.28 -15.12 -4.93
N ARG A 357 23.86 -14.75 -3.72
CA ARG A 357 22.47 -14.77 -3.29
C ARG A 357 21.60 -13.78 -4.07
N PHE A 358 22.15 -12.61 -4.37
CA PHE A 358 21.45 -11.63 -5.21
C PHE A 358 21.23 -12.16 -6.63
N VAL A 359 22.25 -12.77 -7.23
CA VAL A 359 22.15 -13.38 -8.57
C VAL A 359 21.17 -14.56 -8.57
N GLU A 360 21.14 -15.38 -7.53
CA GLU A 360 20.21 -16.48 -7.38
C GLU A 360 18.75 -16.00 -7.35
N GLU A 361 18.48 -14.95 -6.59
CA GLU A 361 17.16 -14.36 -6.50
C GLU A 361 16.74 -13.66 -7.80
N LEU A 362 17.69 -12.95 -8.44
CA LEU A 362 17.48 -12.32 -9.74
C LEU A 362 17.17 -13.35 -10.83
N HIS A 363 17.87 -14.48 -10.82
CA HIS A 363 17.61 -15.60 -11.72
C HIS A 363 16.21 -16.20 -11.46
N SER A 364 15.82 -16.40 -10.17
CA SER A 364 14.49 -16.89 -9.81
C SER A 364 13.39 -15.92 -10.30
N TYR A 365 13.58 -14.63 -10.10
CA TYR A 365 12.68 -13.58 -10.60
C TYR A 365 12.54 -13.62 -12.13
N ALA A 366 13.66 -13.72 -12.86
CA ALA A 366 13.65 -13.80 -14.33
C ALA A 366 12.91 -15.05 -14.84
N LEU A 367 13.11 -16.21 -14.19
CA LEU A 367 12.38 -17.44 -14.50
C LEU A 367 10.89 -17.33 -14.23
N THR A 368 10.50 -16.72 -13.09
CA THR A 368 9.09 -16.51 -12.78
C THR A 368 8.44 -15.55 -13.76
N HIS A 369 9.15 -14.49 -14.16
CA HIS A 369 8.67 -13.55 -15.17
C HIS A 369 8.49 -14.22 -16.54
N ALA A 370 9.49 -14.98 -17.00
CA ALA A 370 9.42 -15.73 -18.25
C ALA A 370 8.25 -16.73 -18.28
N SER A 371 7.97 -17.39 -17.15
CA SER A 371 6.85 -18.33 -17.01
C SER A 371 5.47 -17.70 -17.22
N LEU A 372 5.36 -16.36 -17.16
CA LEU A 372 4.09 -15.67 -17.41
C LEU A 372 3.63 -15.79 -18.88
N ALA A 373 4.52 -16.09 -19.82
CA ALA A 373 4.13 -16.39 -21.20
C ALA A 373 3.29 -17.66 -21.31
N GLU A 374 3.50 -18.63 -20.44
CA GLU A 374 2.84 -19.95 -20.50
C GLU A 374 1.43 -19.92 -19.86
N HIS A 375 0.55 -20.78 -20.36
CA HIS A 375 -0.81 -20.91 -19.81
C HIS A 375 -0.83 -21.64 -18.46
N ARG A 376 0.03 -22.63 -18.27
CA ARG A 376 0.18 -23.42 -17.03
C ARG A 376 1.68 -23.63 -16.77
N HIS A 377 2.09 -23.50 -15.53
CA HIS A 377 3.49 -23.70 -15.12
C HIS A 377 3.52 -24.16 -13.65
N GLU A 378 4.50 -24.96 -13.25
CA GLU A 378 4.67 -25.46 -11.88
C GLU A 378 4.81 -24.33 -10.85
N ARG A 379 5.37 -23.18 -11.25
CA ARG A 379 5.50 -21.98 -10.40
C ARG A 379 4.18 -21.34 -9.97
N GLU A 380 3.04 -21.83 -10.50
CA GLU A 380 1.70 -21.40 -10.04
C GLU A 380 1.41 -21.88 -8.61
N GLN A 381 1.99 -23.01 -8.20
CA GLN A 381 1.90 -23.49 -6.83
C GLN A 381 2.85 -22.70 -5.94
N TRP A 382 2.28 -21.70 -5.26
CA TRP A 382 3.00 -20.83 -4.35
C TRP A 382 2.33 -20.87 -2.98
N ASP A 383 3.01 -21.52 -2.03
CA ASP A 383 2.51 -21.77 -0.67
C ASP A 383 2.70 -20.58 0.29
N GLU A 384 3.33 -19.50 -0.16
CA GLU A 384 3.65 -18.34 0.68
C GLU A 384 2.80 -17.12 0.30
N PRO A 385 1.59 -16.99 0.87
CA PRO A 385 0.74 -15.85 0.58
C PRO A 385 1.33 -14.57 1.18
N TYR A 386 1.13 -13.45 0.49
CA TYR A 386 1.37 -12.13 1.08
C TYR A 386 0.48 -11.94 2.31
N VAL A 387 1.09 -11.79 3.49
CA VAL A 387 0.39 -11.61 4.76
C VAL A 387 0.48 -10.13 5.16
N PRO A 388 -0.58 -9.35 4.96
CA PRO A 388 -0.59 -7.96 5.41
C PRO A 388 -0.55 -7.91 6.94
N LYS A 389 0.36 -7.11 7.50
CA LYS A 389 0.43 -6.87 8.94
C LYS A 389 -0.20 -5.52 9.26
N THR A 390 -1.36 -5.54 9.88
CA THR A 390 -2.08 -4.33 10.27
C THR A 390 -2.00 -4.14 11.78
N ASN A 391 -1.79 -2.90 12.20
CA ASN A 391 -1.75 -2.57 13.62
C ASN A 391 -3.18 -2.61 14.21
N TRP A 392 -3.41 -3.55 15.12
CA TRP A 392 -4.69 -3.75 15.81
C TRP A 392 -5.12 -2.52 16.62
N LEU A 393 -4.15 -1.82 17.22
CA LEU A 393 -4.43 -0.63 18.03
C LEU A 393 -4.89 0.54 17.16
N ALA A 394 -4.30 0.73 15.98
CA ALA A 394 -4.74 1.76 15.05
C ALA A 394 -6.16 1.47 14.53
N ALA A 395 -6.47 0.20 14.27
CA ALA A 395 -7.81 -0.23 13.87
C ALA A 395 -8.83 -0.01 14.99
N SER A 396 -8.51 -0.41 16.23
CA SER A 396 -9.37 -0.20 17.40
C SER A 396 -9.60 1.29 17.68
N ALA A 397 -8.57 2.12 17.58
CA ALA A 397 -8.67 3.57 17.73
C ALA A 397 -9.64 4.19 16.72
N SER A 398 -9.62 3.71 15.46
CA SER A 398 -10.59 4.15 14.44
C SER A 398 -12.01 3.75 14.80
N GLY A 399 -12.22 2.53 15.30
CA GLY A 399 -13.52 2.05 15.75
C GLY A 399 -14.08 2.81 16.95
N ILE A 400 -13.26 3.00 17.98
CA ILE A 400 -13.65 3.73 19.19
C ILE A 400 -14.00 5.18 18.86
N ARG A 401 -13.20 5.83 18.02
CA ARG A 401 -13.48 7.19 17.54
C ARG A 401 -14.81 7.27 16.80
N ALA A 402 -15.10 6.31 15.91
CA ALA A 402 -16.35 6.25 15.16
C ALA A 402 -17.56 6.10 16.09
N ALA A 403 -17.50 5.15 17.02
CA ALA A 403 -18.56 4.92 18.01
C ALA A 403 -18.79 6.15 18.89
N PHE A 404 -17.72 6.78 19.36
CA PHE A 404 -17.80 7.98 20.20
C PHE A 404 -18.46 9.16 19.48
N ILE A 405 -18.08 9.42 18.22
CA ILE A 405 -18.69 10.49 17.41
C ILE A 405 -20.20 10.27 17.29
N LEU A 406 -20.61 9.04 16.96
CA LEU A 406 -22.04 8.75 16.78
C LEU A 406 -22.82 8.84 18.08
N LEU A 407 -22.23 8.41 19.22
CA LEU A 407 -22.87 8.58 20.53
C LEU A 407 -23.04 10.06 20.88
N VAL A 408 -22.01 10.89 20.68
CA VAL A 408 -22.10 12.33 20.97
C VAL A 408 -23.13 13.01 20.08
N LEU A 409 -23.10 12.76 18.76
CA LEU A 409 -24.05 13.38 17.83
C LEU A 409 -25.48 12.84 18.00
N GLY A 410 -25.63 11.56 18.29
CA GLY A 410 -26.93 10.95 18.60
C GLY A 410 -27.51 11.50 19.88
N SER A 411 -26.72 11.63 20.97
CA SER A 411 -27.15 12.24 22.19
C SER A 411 -27.52 13.73 22.04
N TYR A 412 -26.73 14.46 21.23
CA TYR A 412 -27.05 15.85 20.89
C TYR A 412 -28.38 15.96 20.16
N TRP A 413 -28.60 15.07 19.15
CA TRP A 413 -29.86 15.01 18.39
C TRP A 413 -31.08 14.75 19.33
N VAL A 414 -31.00 13.75 20.20
CA VAL A 414 -32.06 13.41 21.14
C VAL A 414 -32.32 14.57 22.10
N ALA A 415 -31.27 15.18 22.65
CA ALA A 415 -31.39 16.28 23.61
C ALA A 415 -31.97 17.57 23.02
N THR A 416 -31.66 17.85 21.73
CA THR A 416 -32.11 19.10 21.07
C THR A 416 -33.39 18.93 20.27
N ALA A 417 -33.82 17.69 20.00
CA ALA A 417 -34.92 17.37 19.09
C ALA A 417 -34.82 18.09 17.72
N TRP A 418 -33.57 18.39 17.28
CA TRP A 418 -33.35 19.10 16.02
C TRP A 418 -33.79 18.25 14.82
N PRO A 419 -34.66 18.76 13.92
CA PRO A 419 -35.21 17.96 12.80
C PRO A 419 -34.16 17.34 11.91
N SER A 420 -33.04 18.07 11.64
CA SER A 420 -31.93 17.55 10.81
C SER A 420 -30.83 16.85 11.61
N GLY A 421 -31.06 16.53 12.90
CA GLY A 421 -30.12 15.79 13.73
C GLY A 421 -29.88 14.35 13.23
N ALA A 422 -30.90 13.71 12.67
CA ALA A 422 -30.78 12.42 12.00
C ALA A 422 -29.84 12.51 10.79
N THR A 423 -30.02 13.52 9.93
CA THR A 423 -29.16 13.80 8.77
C THR A 423 -27.70 14.06 9.22
N MET A 424 -27.50 14.86 10.26
CA MET A 424 -26.17 15.12 10.82
C MET A 424 -25.46 13.82 11.27
N THR A 425 -26.16 12.99 12.02
CA THR A 425 -25.62 11.72 12.56
C THR A 425 -25.33 10.72 11.43
N LEU A 426 -26.22 10.63 10.45
CA LEU A 426 -26.06 9.83 9.25
C LEU A 426 -24.80 10.19 8.45
N ILE A 427 -24.64 11.48 8.17
CA ILE A 427 -23.51 12.00 7.39
C ILE A 427 -22.20 11.85 8.16
N ALA A 428 -22.23 11.98 9.49
CA ALA A 428 -21.08 11.67 10.32
C ALA A 428 -20.68 10.19 10.21
N ALA A 429 -21.64 9.25 10.24
CA ALA A 429 -21.35 7.82 10.04
C ALA A 429 -20.70 7.53 8.69
N ALA A 430 -21.23 8.13 7.62
CA ALA A 430 -20.65 8.00 6.27
C ALA A 430 -19.24 8.61 6.19
N THR A 431 -19.03 9.81 6.76
CA THR A 431 -17.75 10.52 6.76
C THR A 431 -16.68 9.78 7.54
N VAL A 432 -17.00 9.27 8.73
CA VAL A 432 -16.07 8.46 9.54
C VAL A 432 -15.69 7.20 8.79
N GLY A 433 -16.65 6.50 8.19
CA GLY A 433 -16.38 5.30 7.40
C GLY A 433 -15.45 5.58 6.21
N LEU A 434 -15.77 6.57 5.38
CA LEU A 434 -14.98 6.94 4.20
C LEU A 434 -13.58 7.45 4.57
N SER A 435 -13.45 8.19 5.67
CA SER A 435 -12.17 8.71 6.13
C SER A 435 -11.30 7.67 6.85
N ALA A 436 -11.88 6.61 7.43
CA ALA A 436 -11.15 5.57 8.17
C ALA A 436 -10.09 4.85 7.33
N ALA A 437 -10.33 4.70 6.02
CA ALA A 437 -9.39 4.07 5.09
C ALA A 437 -8.35 5.05 4.52
N THR A 438 -8.38 6.34 4.89
CA THR A 438 -7.45 7.36 4.40
C THR A 438 -6.29 7.58 5.38
N PRO A 439 -5.08 7.92 4.90
CA PRO A 439 -3.94 8.22 5.76
C PRO A 439 -4.17 9.42 6.69
N ASN A 440 -4.99 10.39 6.28
CA ASN A 440 -5.29 11.58 7.07
C ASN A 440 -6.81 11.82 7.17
N PRO A 441 -7.50 11.18 8.12
CA PRO A 441 -8.94 11.29 8.30
C PRO A 441 -9.42 12.73 8.56
N LYS A 442 -8.66 13.51 9.34
CA LYS A 442 -8.95 14.93 9.62
C LYS A 442 -9.06 15.75 8.33
N ARG A 443 -8.00 15.66 7.47
CA ARG A 443 -7.95 16.41 6.21
C ARG A 443 -9.08 15.99 5.28
N MET A 444 -9.33 14.70 5.16
CA MET A 444 -10.38 14.16 4.30
C MET A 444 -11.77 14.67 4.73
N SER A 445 -12.10 14.56 6.03
CA SER A 445 -13.39 15.03 6.57
C SER A 445 -13.57 16.53 6.40
N PHE A 446 -12.52 17.33 6.64
CA PHE A 446 -12.57 18.78 6.45
C PHE A 446 -12.76 19.15 4.96
N GLN A 447 -12.04 18.51 4.06
CA GLN A 447 -12.21 18.72 2.62
C GLN A 447 -13.61 18.32 2.15
N MET A 448 -14.17 17.23 2.67
CA MET A 448 -15.56 16.84 2.36
C MET A 448 -16.55 17.92 2.84
N ALA A 449 -16.36 18.48 4.04
CA ALA A 449 -17.19 19.59 4.55
C ALA A 449 -17.13 20.82 3.62
N CYS A 450 -15.93 21.19 3.15
CA CYS A 450 -15.76 22.28 2.19
C CYS A 450 -16.48 22.01 0.86
N GLY A 451 -16.35 20.77 0.33
CA GLY A 451 -17.04 20.36 -0.89
C GLY A 451 -18.57 20.35 -0.75
N THR A 452 -19.06 19.89 0.42
CA THR A 452 -20.50 19.90 0.75
C THR A 452 -21.03 21.33 0.89
N PHE A 453 -20.28 22.22 1.54
CA PHE A 453 -20.66 23.64 1.65
C PHE A 453 -20.74 24.31 0.28
N LEU A 454 -19.76 24.05 -0.60
CA LEU A 454 -19.80 24.52 -1.99
C LEU A 454 -21.01 23.94 -2.73
N GLY A 455 -21.30 22.66 -2.53
CA GLY A 455 -22.49 21.99 -3.07
C GLY A 455 -23.79 22.59 -2.57
N ALA A 456 -23.85 23.02 -1.31
CA ALA A 456 -25.02 23.73 -0.75
C ALA A 456 -25.28 25.05 -1.45
N LEU A 457 -24.23 25.85 -1.69
CA LEU A 457 -24.36 27.15 -2.36
C LEU A 457 -24.85 27.01 -3.82
N ILE A 458 -24.23 26.11 -4.56
CA ILE A 458 -24.60 25.84 -5.95
C ILE A 458 -26.00 25.23 -6.01
N GLY A 459 -26.25 24.20 -5.19
CA GLY A 459 -27.52 23.51 -5.15
C GLY A 459 -28.70 24.36 -4.72
N PHE A 460 -28.49 25.31 -3.81
CA PHE A 460 -29.53 26.30 -3.47
C PHE A 460 -29.88 27.13 -4.69
N GLY A 461 -28.87 27.62 -5.41
CA GLY A 461 -29.08 28.38 -6.67
C GLY A 461 -29.82 27.56 -7.71
N GLU A 462 -29.41 26.31 -7.96
CA GLU A 462 -30.06 25.46 -8.95
C GLU A 462 -31.50 25.08 -8.54
N MET A 463 -31.70 24.66 -7.32
CA MET A 463 -32.96 24.13 -6.83
C MET A 463 -34.07 25.19 -6.80
N PHE A 464 -33.76 26.40 -6.33
CA PHE A 464 -34.78 27.43 -6.13
C PHE A 464 -34.91 28.44 -7.27
N PHE A 465 -33.86 28.61 -8.11
CA PHE A 465 -33.87 29.60 -9.18
C PHE A 465 -33.80 29.00 -10.57
N VAL A 466 -33.26 27.78 -10.77
CA VAL A 466 -33.07 27.16 -12.08
C VAL A 466 -34.08 26.06 -12.33
N PHE A 467 -34.23 25.08 -11.43
CA PHE A 467 -35.11 23.94 -11.64
C PHE A 467 -36.56 24.28 -11.90
N PRO A 468 -37.16 25.33 -11.29
CA PRO A 468 -38.54 25.74 -11.62
C PRO A 468 -38.75 26.20 -13.10
N TRP A 469 -37.66 26.51 -13.80
CA TRP A 469 -37.70 26.99 -15.21
C TRP A 469 -37.34 25.93 -16.22
N ILE A 470 -36.89 24.78 -15.80
CA ILE A 470 -36.47 23.70 -16.71
C ILE A 470 -37.54 22.63 -16.77
N ASP A 471 -37.72 22.08 -17.99
CA ASP A 471 -38.63 20.97 -18.24
C ASP A 471 -37.93 19.83 -18.97
N GLY A 472 -38.14 18.64 -18.46
CA GLY A 472 -37.59 17.40 -19.03
C GLY A 472 -36.17 17.07 -18.65
N PHE A 473 -35.88 15.77 -18.73
CA PHE A 473 -34.62 15.17 -18.32
C PHE A 473 -33.37 15.72 -19.04
N PRO A 474 -33.38 16.02 -20.36
CA PRO A 474 -32.20 16.56 -21.03
C PRO A 474 -31.74 17.90 -20.49
N LEU A 475 -32.65 18.81 -20.14
CA LEU A 475 -32.32 20.11 -19.56
C LEU A 475 -31.78 19.94 -18.13
N LEU A 476 -32.34 19.00 -17.35
CA LEU A 476 -31.82 18.65 -16.05
C LEU A 476 -30.36 18.16 -16.15
N CYS A 477 -30.03 17.29 -17.10
CA CYS A 477 -28.66 16.85 -17.34
C CYS A 477 -27.73 18.01 -17.70
N LEU A 478 -28.20 18.96 -18.53
CA LEU A 478 -27.41 20.13 -18.93
C LEU A 478 -27.04 21.03 -17.76
N VAL A 479 -27.97 21.22 -16.81
CA VAL A 479 -27.73 22.04 -15.59
C VAL A 479 -26.81 21.31 -14.60
N LEU A 480 -26.99 20.02 -14.37
CA LEU A 480 -26.18 19.25 -13.44
C LEU A 480 -24.76 18.95 -13.97
N ALA A 481 -24.57 18.87 -15.30
CA ALA A 481 -23.31 18.47 -15.92
C ALA A 481 -22.10 19.33 -15.49
N PRO A 482 -22.16 20.68 -15.46
CA PRO A 482 -21.03 21.51 -15.06
C PRO A 482 -20.55 21.20 -13.63
N VAL A 483 -21.48 21.02 -12.69
CA VAL A 483 -21.15 20.72 -11.30
C VAL A 483 -20.50 19.34 -11.17
N PHE A 484 -21.02 18.34 -11.90
CA PHE A 484 -20.45 16.99 -11.88
C PHE A 484 -19.10 16.92 -12.57
N VAL A 485 -18.90 17.65 -13.69
CA VAL A 485 -17.58 17.78 -14.33
C VAL A 485 -16.56 18.38 -13.36
N PHE A 486 -16.91 19.48 -12.73
CA PHE A 486 -16.04 20.17 -11.79
C PHE A 486 -15.73 19.29 -10.57
N GLY A 487 -16.75 18.66 -9.98
CA GLY A 487 -16.58 17.73 -8.85
C GLY A 487 -15.72 16.51 -9.20
N ALA A 488 -15.93 15.90 -10.38
CA ALA A 488 -15.15 14.77 -10.86
C ALA A 488 -13.69 15.16 -11.18
N PHE A 489 -13.47 16.36 -11.71
CA PHE A 489 -12.13 16.91 -11.92
C PHE A 489 -11.40 17.10 -10.59
N LEU A 490 -12.03 17.71 -9.57
CA LEU A 490 -11.44 17.86 -8.24
C LEU A 490 -11.17 16.50 -7.59
N ALA A 491 -12.09 15.53 -7.71
CA ALA A 491 -11.95 14.19 -7.17
C ALA A 491 -10.78 13.40 -7.80
N SER A 492 -10.44 13.70 -9.06
CA SER A 492 -9.30 13.09 -9.77
C SER A 492 -7.93 13.60 -9.28
N ARG A 493 -7.87 14.73 -8.59
CA ARG A 493 -6.64 15.35 -8.09
C ARG A 493 -6.41 14.98 -6.62
N PRO A 494 -5.30 14.29 -6.25
CA PRO A 494 -5.05 13.84 -4.88
C PRO A 494 -5.11 14.96 -3.82
N ALA A 495 -4.69 16.19 -4.20
CA ALA A 495 -4.70 17.35 -3.30
C ALA A 495 -6.12 17.79 -2.90
N TYR A 496 -7.11 17.64 -3.78
CA TYR A 496 -8.49 18.13 -3.64
C TYR A 496 -9.54 17.02 -3.66
N MET A 497 -9.11 15.75 -3.60
CA MET A 497 -9.97 14.58 -3.69
C MET A 497 -11.16 14.64 -2.74
N GLY A 498 -10.93 15.04 -1.48
CA GLY A 498 -12.00 15.15 -0.48
C GLY A 498 -13.04 16.22 -0.82
N VAL A 499 -12.61 17.36 -1.42
CA VAL A 499 -13.52 18.42 -1.87
C VAL A 499 -14.39 17.91 -3.02
N GLY A 500 -13.78 17.24 -4.00
CA GLY A 500 -14.51 16.66 -5.13
C GLY A 500 -15.52 15.61 -4.71
N VAL A 501 -15.12 14.70 -3.81
CA VAL A 501 -16.00 13.66 -3.26
C VAL A 501 -17.15 14.30 -2.45
N GLY A 502 -16.85 15.30 -1.60
CA GLY A 502 -17.84 16.05 -0.85
C GLY A 502 -18.86 16.72 -1.76
N LEU A 503 -18.38 17.42 -2.81
CA LEU A 503 -19.23 18.06 -3.79
C LEU A 503 -20.12 17.03 -4.52
N LEU A 504 -19.55 16.00 -5.12
CA LEU A 504 -20.31 15.02 -5.92
C LEU A 504 -21.39 14.30 -5.11
N ILE A 505 -21.03 13.78 -3.95
CA ILE A 505 -21.95 12.94 -3.15
C ILE A 505 -23.03 13.80 -2.50
N PHE A 506 -22.65 14.89 -1.81
CA PHE A 506 -23.57 15.60 -0.96
C PHE A 506 -24.36 16.69 -1.69
N PHE A 507 -23.82 17.26 -2.76
CA PHE A 507 -24.63 18.00 -3.73
C PHE A 507 -25.74 17.10 -4.31
N SER A 508 -25.39 15.87 -4.75
CA SER A 508 -26.39 14.93 -5.25
C SER A 508 -27.42 14.53 -4.20
N THR A 509 -27.00 14.38 -2.95
CA THR A 509 -27.92 14.00 -1.85
C THR A 509 -28.94 15.07 -1.55
N GLY A 510 -28.57 16.36 -1.60
CA GLY A 510 -29.43 17.46 -1.16
C GLY A 510 -30.07 18.25 -2.30
N SER A 511 -29.47 18.24 -3.51
CA SER A 511 -29.88 19.17 -4.59
C SER A 511 -30.42 18.47 -5.84
N VAL A 512 -30.07 17.17 -6.09
CA VAL A 512 -30.63 16.46 -7.24
C VAL A 512 -32.09 16.09 -6.96
N PRO A 513 -33.03 16.43 -7.86
CA PRO A 513 -34.46 16.19 -7.64
C PRO A 513 -34.81 14.70 -7.68
N ASP A 514 -35.76 14.30 -6.85
CA ASP A 514 -36.47 13.02 -6.95
C ASP A 514 -37.72 13.19 -7.84
N ASN A 515 -38.44 12.08 -8.13
CA ASN A 515 -39.68 12.13 -8.92
C ASN A 515 -40.77 13.03 -8.31
N LEU A 516 -40.79 13.12 -6.97
CA LEU A 516 -41.68 13.99 -6.19
C LEU A 516 -40.84 14.93 -5.32
N THR A 517 -40.28 15.96 -5.95
CA THR A 517 -39.45 16.95 -5.24
C THR A 517 -40.28 17.97 -4.53
N VAL A 518 -40.03 18.19 -3.24
CA VAL A 518 -40.63 19.26 -2.44
C VAL A 518 -39.61 20.38 -2.29
N TYR A 519 -39.96 21.56 -2.80
CA TYR A 519 -39.11 22.76 -2.72
C TYR A 519 -39.32 23.48 -1.38
N ASN A 520 -38.56 23.11 -0.38
CA ASN A 520 -38.61 23.72 0.95
C ASN A 520 -37.22 24.29 1.35
N PRO A 521 -37.02 25.63 1.28
CA PRO A 521 -35.74 26.24 1.62
C PRO A 521 -35.29 25.98 3.07
N TYR A 522 -36.25 25.91 3.99
CA TYR A 522 -35.99 25.69 5.42
C TYR A 522 -35.39 24.30 5.65
N THR A 523 -36.00 23.26 5.09
CA THR A 523 -35.47 21.88 5.17
C THR A 523 -34.13 21.78 4.48
N PHE A 524 -33.97 22.38 3.30
CA PHE A 524 -32.71 22.38 2.55
C PHE A 524 -31.56 22.98 3.37
N ILE A 525 -31.73 24.17 3.92
CA ILE A 525 -30.70 24.84 4.72
C ILE A 525 -30.36 24.02 5.97
N ASN A 526 -31.37 23.52 6.70
CA ASN A 526 -31.15 22.73 7.90
C ASN A 526 -30.40 21.43 7.60
N ASP A 527 -30.77 20.71 6.52
CA ASP A 527 -30.10 19.46 6.17
C ASP A 527 -28.64 19.70 5.78
N TYR A 528 -28.36 20.72 4.95
CA TYR A 528 -26.97 21.04 4.63
C TYR A 528 -26.16 21.53 5.84
N LEU A 529 -26.78 22.27 6.74
CA LEU A 529 -26.15 22.65 8.00
C LEU A 529 -25.81 21.41 8.82
N GLY A 530 -26.73 20.45 8.93
CA GLY A 530 -26.50 19.16 9.58
C GLY A 530 -25.36 18.35 8.92
N MET A 531 -25.36 18.29 7.59
CA MET A 531 -24.28 17.59 6.85
C MET A 531 -22.91 18.20 7.13
N VAL A 532 -22.77 19.52 7.00
CA VAL A 532 -21.49 20.21 7.24
C VAL A 532 -21.05 20.09 8.69
N MET A 533 -21.96 20.27 9.65
CA MET A 533 -21.67 20.10 11.08
C MET A 533 -21.18 18.69 11.40
N GLY A 534 -21.87 17.66 10.90
CA GLY A 534 -21.46 16.27 11.08
C GLY A 534 -20.03 16.00 10.59
N MET A 535 -19.68 16.53 9.42
CA MET A 535 -18.34 16.41 8.85
C MET A 535 -17.28 17.18 9.65
N LEU A 536 -17.59 18.40 10.10
CA LEU A 536 -16.68 19.21 10.93
C LEU A 536 -16.41 18.55 12.28
N VAL A 537 -17.44 17.96 12.90
CA VAL A 537 -17.26 17.17 14.13
C VAL A 537 -16.35 15.96 13.88
N CYS A 538 -16.50 15.27 12.74
CA CYS A 538 -15.60 14.18 12.36
C CYS A 538 -14.15 14.69 12.17
N ALA A 539 -13.96 15.85 11.56
CA ALA A 539 -12.65 16.47 11.38
C ALA A 539 -12.00 16.85 12.72
N ALA A 540 -12.79 17.45 13.63
CA ALA A 540 -12.35 17.82 14.98
C ALA A 540 -12.02 16.59 15.82
N ALA A 541 -12.88 15.57 15.81
CA ALA A 541 -12.62 14.30 16.49
C ALA A 541 -11.36 13.59 15.92
N GLY A 542 -11.15 13.65 14.62
CA GLY A 542 -9.93 13.14 13.97
C GLY A 542 -8.65 13.88 14.37
N ALA A 543 -8.79 15.13 14.87
CA ALA A 543 -7.66 15.91 15.39
C ALA A 543 -7.41 15.64 16.89
N ILE A 544 -8.44 15.35 17.67
CA ILE A 544 -8.40 15.28 19.14
C ILE A 544 -8.29 13.82 19.62
N ILE A 545 -9.11 12.92 19.07
CA ILE A 545 -9.21 11.54 19.52
C ILE A 545 -8.21 10.67 18.78
N LEU A 546 -7.09 10.33 19.43
CA LEU A 546 -6.03 9.48 18.89
C LEU A 546 -5.60 9.92 17.48
N PRO A 547 -5.06 11.13 17.35
CA PRO A 547 -4.67 11.64 16.03
C PRO A 547 -3.61 10.74 15.39
N PRO A 548 -3.68 10.49 14.07
CA PRO A 548 -2.71 9.63 13.37
C PRO A 548 -1.27 10.17 13.43
N ASN A 549 -1.10 11.47 13.71
CA ASN A 549 0.20 12.13 13.86
C ASN A 549 0.71 12.14 15.32
N SER A 550 0.15 11.33 16.21
CA SER A 550 0.59 11.30 17.61
C SER A 550 1.99 10.66 17.74
N ARG A 551 2.86 11.26 18.56
CA ARG A 551 4.18 10.71 18.90
C ARG A 551 4.10 9.28 19.43
N TRP A 552 3.01 8.95 20.11
CA TRP A 552 2.73 7.61 20.62
C TRP A 552 2.54 6.58 19.48
N LEU A 553 1.77 6.93 18.45
CA LEU A 553 1.53 6.02 17.32
C LEU A 553 2.81 5.73 16.54
N TRP A 554 3.65 6.73 16.34
CA TRP A 554 4.93 6.53 15.64
C TRP A 554 5.91 5.67 16.43
N ARG A 555 6.02 5.92 17.74
CA ARG A 555 6.82 5.05 18.63
C ARG A 555 6.33 3.61 18.60
N ARG A 556 5.01 3.41 18.52
CA ARG A 556 4.44 2.07 18.42
C ARG A 556 4.72 1.43 17.08
N LEU A 557 4.57 2.15 15.96
CA LEU A 557 4.92 1.65 14.62
C LEU A 557 6.42 1.32 14.50
N GLU A 558 7.27 2.17 15.05
CA GLU A 558 8.70 1.91 15.15
C GLU A 558 8.99 0.64 15.97
N GLN A 559 8.31 0.46 17.10
CA GLN A 559 8.41 -0.74 17.92
C GLN A 559 7.93 -1.97 17.15
N ASP A 560 6.75 -1.90 16.51
CA ASP A 560 6.22 -3.00 15.70
C ASP A 560 7.17 -3.38 14.54
N LEU A 561 7.87 -2.38 13.96
CA LEU A 561 8.90 -2.60 12.94
C LEU A 561 10.11 -3.33 13.51
N ARG A 562 10.62 -2.91 14.66
CA ARG A 562 11.74 -3.58 15.34
C ARG A 562 11.39 -5.00 15.81
N GLU A 563 10.16 -5.23 16.22
CA GLU A 563 9.65 -6.55 16.60
C GLU A 563 9.67 -7.56 15.43
N GLN A 564 9.81 -7.11 14.17
CA GLN A 564 10.01 -8.02 13.04
C GLN A 564 11.33 -8.79 13.14
N VAL A 565 12.39 -8.22 13.70
CA VAL A 565 13.64 -8.94 13.95
C VAL A 565 13.42 -10.04 14.99
N VAL A 566 12.63 -9.77 16.02
CA VAL A 566 12.24 -10.81 17.01
C VAL A 566 11.47 -11.94 16.33
N PHE A 567 10.57 -11.59 15.43
CA PHE A 567 9.83 -12.57 14.60
C PHE A 567 10.77 -13.39 13.70
N ALA A 568 11.77 -12.75 13.07
CA ALA A 568 12.79 -13.44 12.27
C ALA A 568 13.60 -14.45 13.10
N ILE A 569 13.90 -14.12 14.37
CA ILE A 569 14.66 -14.99 15.27
C ILE A 569 13.81 -16.15 15.80
N SER A 570 12.55 -15.91 16.19
CA SER A 570 11.69 -16.86 16.92
C SER A 570 10.66 -17.57 16.07
N GLY A 571 10.32 -17.07 14.89
CA GLY A 571 9.27 -17.60 14.02
C GLY A 571 9.60 -18.99 13.43
N LYS A 572 8.58 -19.72 12.94
CA LYS A 572 8.74 -20.99 12.23
C LYS A 572 9.37 -20.73 10.86
N LEU A 573 10.36 -21.53 10.44
CA LEU A 573 11.12 -21.32 9.20
C LEU A 573 10.28 -21.39 7.91
N LYS A 574 9.24 -22.24 7.88
CA LYS A 574 8.38 -22.36 6.70
C LYS A 574 7.63 -21.04 6.47
N GLY A 575 7.85 -20.41 5.31
CA GLY A 575 7.22 -19.12 4.93
C GLY A 575 7.71 -17.90 5.73
N LEU A 576 8.76 -18.05 6.57
CA LEU A 576 9.24 -16.97 7.43
C LEU A 576 9.76 -15.77 6.64
N GLY A 577 10.53 -16.02 5.57
CA GLY A 577 11.10 -14.95 4.75
C GLY A 577 10.03 -14.05 4.11
N SER A 578 9.05 -14.66 3.46
CA SER A 578 7.93 -13.94 2.82
C SER A 578 7.07 -13.20 3.85
N ALA A 579 6.76 -13.84 4.99
CA ALA A 579 5.98 -13.21 6.06
C ALA A 579 6.73 -12.03 6.71
N PHE A 580 8.05 -12.16 6.91
CA PHE A 580 8.91 -11.12 7.45
C PHE A 580 8.98 -9.91 6.49
N GLU A 581 9.25 -10.15 5.20
CA GLU A 581 9.37 -9.08 4.21
C GLU A 581 8.04 -8.37 3.97
N SER A 582 6.96 -9.12 3.75
CA SER A 582 5.64 -8.53 3.55
C SER A 582 5.20 -7.72 4.77
N GLY A 583 5.41 -8.26 5.99
CA GLY A 583 5.07 -7.57 7.24
C GLY A 583 5.87 -6.29 7.47
N THR A 584 7.18 -6.32 7.23
CA THR A 584 8.06 -5.16 7.39
C THR A 584 7.72 -4.04 6.41
N ARG A 585 7.52 -4.37 5.13
CA ARG A 585 7.18 -3.38 4.09
C ARG A 585 5.79 -2.80 4.29
N ASP A 586 4.86 -3.61 4.75
CA ASP A 586 3.51 -3.19 5.05
C ASP A 586 3.46 -2.22 6.23
N LEU A 587 4.19 -2.49 7.30
CA LEU A 587 4.36 -1.58 8.43
C LEU A 587 4.99 -0.25 8.00
N LEU A 588 6.02 -0.29 7.14
CA LEU A 588 6.64 0.93 6.63
C LEU A 588 5.66 1.76 5.80
N HIS A 589 4.93 1.14 4.88
CA HIS A 589 3.96 1.85 4.06
C HIS A 589 2.89 2.55 4.91
N GLN A 590 2.43 1.90 5.99
CA GLN A 590 1.54 2.52 6.98
C GLN A 590 2.20 3.71 7.67
N ALA A 591 3.40 3.48 8.21
CA ALA A 591 4.14 4.50 8.95
C ALA A 591 4.45 5.71 8.09
N TYR A 592 4.83 5.48 6.83
CA TYR A 592 5.13 6.53 5.86
C TYR A 592 3.90 7.36 5.50
N GLY A 593 2.75 6.71 5.33
CA GLY A 593 1.47 7.39 5.10
C GLY A 593 1.05 8.27 6.29
N PHE A 594 1.23 7.79 7.52
CA PHE A 594 0.93 8.56 8.74
C PHE A 594 1.91 9.70 8.97
N ALA A 595 3.18 9.53 8.59
CA ALA A 595 4.22 10.55 8.70
C ALA A 595 4.22 11.56 7.53
N ALA A 596 3.21 11.52 6.66
CA ALA A 596 3.11 12.45 5.53
C ALA A 596 3.13 13.91 5.99
N GLY A 597 4.10 14.67 5.47
CA GLY A 597 4.36 16.05 5.86
C GLY A 597 5.41 16.23 6.98
N GLN A 598 6.07 15.14 7.42
CA GLN A 598 7.14 15.17 8.42
C GLN A 598 8.38 14.40 7.91
N PRO A 599 9.20 15.00 7.07
CA PRO A 599 10.32 14.32 6.39
C PRO A 599 11.34 13.70 7.35
N GLN A 600 11.57 14.31 8.49
CA GLN A 600 12.49 13.79 9.52
C GLN A 600 12.01 12.45 10.10
N VAL A 601 10.72 12.31 10.34
CA VAL A 601 10.13 11.06 10.86
C VAL A 601 10.13 9.99 9.78
N GLN A 602 9.85 10.39 8.54
CA GLN A 602 9.88 9.48 7.41
C GLN A 602 11.28 8.87 7.21
N SER A 603 12.33 9.69 7.23
CA SER A 603 13.71 9.20 7.08
C SER A 603 14.14 8.34 8.28
N ALA A 604 13.74 8.67 9.50
CA ALA A 604 14.03 7.86 10.68
C ALA A 604 13.39 6.46 10.59
N LEU A 605 12.13 6.39 10.18
CA LEU A 605 11.42 5.11 9.99
C LEU A 605 12.05 4.28 8.85
N LEU A 606 12.50 4.93 7.79
CA LEU A 606 13.21 4.27 6.69
C LEU A 606 14.52 3.63 7.17
N ARG A 607 15.34 4.37 7.91
CA ARG A 607 16.60 3.86 8.44
C ARG A 607 16.36 2.67 9.36
N TRP A 608 15.32 2.72 10.21
CA TRP A 608 14.93 1.55 11.01
C TRP A 608 14.51 0.36 10.14
N MET A 609 13.77 0.60 9.06
CA MET A 609 13.38 -0.47 8.15
C MET A 609 14.60 -1.16 7.52
N PHE A 610 15.59 -0.39 7.04
CA PHE A 610 16.79 -0.96 6.44
C PHE A 610 17.53 -1.88 7.42
N VAL A 611 17.80 -1.40 8.62
CA VAL A 611 18.46 -2.22 9.66
C VAL A 611 17.63 -3.47 10.00
N VAL A 612 16.32 -3.33 10.12
CA VAL A 612 15.43 -4.47 10.40
C VAL A 612 15.46 -5.50 9.27
N LEU A 613 15.42 -5.03 8.00
CA LEU A 613 15.50 -5.92 6.84
C LEU A 613 16.85 -6.61 6.74
N GLU A 614 17.95 -5.89 6.94
CA GLU A 614 19.31 -6.43 6.88
C GLU A 614 19.54 -7.49 7.96
N VAL A 615 19.37 -7.11 9.20
CA VAL A 615 19.60 -8.02 10.33
C VAL A 615 18.60 -9.19 10.33
N GLY A 616 17.33 -8.90 10.09
CA GLY A 616 16.29 -9.94 10.07
C GLY A 616 16.49 -10.93 8.94
N HIS A 617 16.86 -10.45 7.74
CA HIS A 617 17.10 -11.32 6.61
C HIS A 617 18.36 -12.18 6.82
N ALA A 618 19.46 -11.59 7.31
CA ALA A 618 20.68 -12.33 7.64
C ALA A 618 20.42 -13.42 8.69
N VAL A 619 19.61 -13.12 9.70
CA VAL A 619 19.20 -14.12 10.71
C VAL A 619 18.37 -15.24 10.09
N ILE A 620 17.42 -14.92 9.18
CA ILE A 620 16.61 -15.95 8.51
C ILE A 620 17.49 -16.88 7.68
N GLU A 621 18.43 -16.33 6.90
CA GLU A 621 19.36 -17.13 6.10
C GLU A 621 20.28 -17.99 6.99
N LEU A 622 20.82 -17.39 8.05
CA LEU A 622 21.62 -18.13 9.05
C LEU A 622 20.82 -19.32 9.64
N ARG A 623 19.54 -19.15 9.91
CA ARG A 623 18.66 -20.23 10.39
C ARG A 623 18.37 -21.27 9.32
N LYS A 624 18.22 -20.86 8.05
CA LYS A 624 18.06 -21.78 6.91
C LYS A 624 19.33 -22.64 6.74
N GLU A 625 20.50 -22.03 6.75
CA GLU A 625 21.77 -22.75 6.66
C GLU A 625 21.91 -23.77 7.81
N GLN A 626 21.53 -23.40 9.03
CA GLN A 626 21.55 -24.33 10.16
C GLN A 626 20.55 -25.49 10.04
N ALA A 627 19.43 -25.29 9.33
CA ALA A 627 18.40 -26.32 9.17
C ALA A 627 18.75 -27.40 8.14
N ILE A 628 19.62 -27.09 7.17
CA ILE A 628 20.04 -28.00 6.09
C ILE A 628 21.40 -28.66 6.35
N LEU A 629 21.95 -28.49 7.58
CA LEU A 629 23.24 -29.07 7.93
C LEU A 629 23.22 -30.60 7.86
N PRO A 630 24.30 -31.25 7.37
CA PRO A 630 24.44 -32.68 7.39
C PRO A 630 24.45 -33.22 8.82
N VAL A 631 23.98 -34.45 8.99
CA VAL A 631 24.06 -35.16 10.29
C VAL A 631 25.50 -35.58 10.56
N HIS A 632 26.25 -34.72 11.24
CA HIS A 632 27.66 -34.96 11.59
C HIS A 632 27.99 -34.32 12.95
N PRO A 633 28.89 -34.91 13.76
CA PRO A 633 29.27 -34.37 15.08
C PRO A 633 29.75 -32.91 15.04
N ALA A 634 30.49 -32.50 14.00
CA ALA A 634 30.94 -31.11 13.80
C ALA A 634 29.79 -30.10 13.67
N TYR A 635 28.61 -30.56 13.28
CA TYR A 635 27.41 -29.74 13.13
C TYR A 635 26.35 -30.02 14.21
N ALA A 636 26.65 -30.80 15.23
CA ALA A 636 25.71 -31.11 16.30
C ALA A 636 25.24 -29.85 17.04
N GLU A 637 24.04 -29.87 17.59
CA GLU A 637 23.50 -28.74 18.35
C GLU A 637 24.31 -28.37 19.61
N SER A 638 25.08 -29.30 20.11
CA SER A 638 26.00 -29.14 21.25
C SER A 638 27.27 -28.36 20.92
N GLN A 639 27.55 -28.15 19.62
CA GLN A 639 28.76 -27.44 19.22
C GLN A 639 28.80 -25.98 19.74
N PRO A 640 29.97 -25.51 20.20
CA PRO A 640 30.11 -24.17 20.79
C PRO A 640 29.63 -23.03 19.87
N TRP A 641 29.91 -23.15 18.58
CA TRP A 641 29.50 -22.14 17.62
C TRP A 641 27.95 -22.04 17.47
N ARG A 642 27.22 -23.17 17.48
CA ARG A 642 25.75 -23.17 17.46
C ARG A 642 25.13 -22.60 18.72
N GLN A 643 25.76 -22.90 19.89
CA GLN A 643 25.33 -22.30 21.15
C GLN A 643 25.55 -20.79 21.18
N SER A 644 26.70 -20.31 20.65
CA SER A 644 27.01 -18.89 20.54
C SER A 644 25.99 -18.13 19.64
N ILE A 645 25.56 -18.73 18.53
CA ILE A 645 24.50 -18.16 17.68
C ILE A 645 23.17 -18.05 18.44
N ARG A 646 22.82 -19.02 19.27
CA ARG A 646 21.62 -18.93 20.13
C ARG A 646 21.73 -17.81 21.17
N VAL A 647 22.91 -17.59 21.75
CA VAL A 647 23.15 -16.45 22.65
C VAL A 647 23.05 -15.12 21.90
N MET A 648 23.67 -15.04 20.74
CA MET A 648 23.57 -13.87 19.85
C MET A 648 22.10 -13.54 19.51
N GLY A 649 21.29 -14.51 19.12
CA GLY A 649 19.87 -14.33 18.84
C GLY A 649 19.12 -13.71 20.02
N ARG A 650 19.38 -14.18 21.26
CA ARG A 650 18.79 -13.58 22.47
C ARG A 650 19.25 -12.15 22.72
N SER A 651 20.51 -11.85 22.46
CA SER A 651 21.05 -10.48 22.60
C SER A 651 20.46 -9.53 21.56
N LEU A 652 20.31 -9.99 20.31
CA LEU A 652 19.62 -9.23 19.25
C LEU A 652 18.16 -8.99 19.60
N MET A 653 17.41 -9.99 20.08
CA MET A 653 16.03 -9.78 20.53
C MET A 653 15.92 -8.66 21.57
N ARG A 654 16.82 -8.67 22.58
CA ARG A 654 16.85 -7.61 23.62
C ARG A 654 17.15 -6.24 23.02
N LEU A 655 18.11 -6.15 22.11
CA LEU A 655 18.46 -4.90 21.43
C LEU A 655 17.27 -4.32 20.66
N PHE A 656 16.57 -5.13 19.87
CA PHE A 656 15.46 -4.63 19.04
C PHE A 656 14.18 -4.36 19.84
N ILE A 657 13.95 -5.04 20.97
CA ILE A 657 12.86 -4.73 21.90
C ILE A 657 13.16 -3.41 22.65
N GLN A 658 14.37 -3.28 23.19
CA GLN A 658 14.80 -2.12 23.98
C GLN A 658 16.14 -1.60 23.48
N PRO A 659 16.16 -0.71 22.46
CA PRO A 659 17.38 -0.12 21.95
C PRO A 659 18.08 0.72 23.03
N SER A 660 19.28 0.34 23.40
CA SER A 660 20.14 1.05 24.33
C SER A 660 21.62 0.77 24.04
N ALA A 661 22.52 1.67 24.43
CA ALA A 661 23.96 1.51 24.24
C ALA A 661 24.45 0.18 24.86
N SER A 662 24.01 -0.14 26.06
CA SER A 662 24.38 -1.39 26.76
C SER A 662 23.87 -2.66 26.05
N ASN A 663 22.67 -2.62 25.43
CA ASN A 663 22.17 -3.75 24.68
C ASN A 663 22.85 -3.88 23.30
N LEU A 664 23.26 -2.76 22.69
CA LEU A 664 24.05 -2.76 21.46
C LEU A 664 25.43 -3.37 21.71
N GLU A 665 26.12 -2.94 22.76
CA GLU A 665 27.40 -3.50 23.15
C GLU A 665 27.32 -5.01 23.43
N ARG A 666 26.31 -5.46 24.19
CA ARG A 666 26.07 -6.89 24.43
C ARG A 666 25.79 -7.67 23.16
N ALA A 667 25.06 -7.07 22.22
CA ALA A 667 24.79 -7.72 20.93
C ALA A 667 26.08 -7.86 20.11
N LEU A 668 26.90 -6.80 20.04
CA LEU A 668 28.20 -6.83 19.36
C LEU A 668 29.14 -7.88 19.95
N VAL A 669 29.30 -7.91 21.28
CA VAL A 669 30.12 -8.90 21.97
C VAL A 669 29.60 -10.33 21.68
N ALA A 670 28.29 -10.54 21.64
CA ALA A 670 27.71 -11.84 21.33
C ALA A 670 27.95 -12.27 19.87
N VAL A 671 27.92 -11.30 18.93
CA VAL A 671 28.22 -11.55 17.51
C VAL A 671 29.71 -11.86 17.33
N ASP A 672 30.61 -11.07 17.92
CA ASP A 672 32.05 -11.30 17.86
C ASP A 672 32.44 -12.67 18.47
N HIS A 673 31.81 -13.03 19.57
CA HIS A 673 32.00 -14.37 20.17
C HIS A 673 31.49 -15.49 19.26
N ALA A 674 30.35 -15.28 18.55
CA ALA A 674 29.83 -16.27 17.59
C ALA A 674 30.77 -16.42 16.38
N ILE A 675 31.32 -15.30 15.87
CA ILE A 675 32.34 -15.32 14.80
C ILE A 675 33.57 -16.09 15.24
N SER A 676 34.16 -15.75 16.38
CA SER A 676 35.37 -16.41 16.89
C SER A 676 35.17 -17.92 17.10
N ARG A 677 34.00 -18.34 17.60
CA ARG A 677 33.69 -19.76 17.78
C ARG A 677 33.45 -20.49 16.46
N ALA A 678 32.86 -19.84 15.48
CA ALA A 678 32.69 -20.41 14.14
C ALA A 678 34.04 -20.53 13.39
N GLN A 679 34.95 -19.57 13.55
CA GLN A 679 36.30 -19.60 12.98
C GLN A 679 37.16 -20.72 13.59
N ALA A 680 37.04 -20.95 14.91
CA ALA A 680 37.77 -21.99 15.64
C ALA A 680 37.22 -23.40 15.38
N SER A 681 36.19 -23.57 14.56
CA SER A 681 35.57 -24.87 14.32
C SER A 681 36.10 -25.49 13.02
N ASP A 682 36.62 -26.73 13.11
CA ASP A 682 37.06 -27.49 11.96
C ASP A 682 35.87 -28.00 11.14
N GLU A 683 35.94 -27.81 9.80
CA GLU A 683 34.95 -28.29 8.86
C GLU A 683 35.48 -29.51 8.07
N PRO A 684 34.96 -30.73 8.34
CA PRO A 684 35.55 -31.95 7.81
C PRO A 684 35.28 -32.23 6.34
N PHE A 685 34.32 -31.50 5.70
CA PHE A 685 33.81 -31.84 4.37
C PHE A 685 33.83 -30.70 3.36
N ALA A 686 34.63 -29.68 3.54
CA ALA A 686 34.70 -28.59 2.58
C ALA A 686 35.96 -28.64 1.71
N PRO A 687 36.00 -29.45 0.61
CA PRO A 687 37.15 -29.50 -0.27
C PRO A 687 37.36 -28.20 -1.01
N HIS A 688 36.31 -27.40 -1.13
CA HIS A 688 36.35 -26.10 -1.81
C HIS A 688 35.69 -25.00 -0.96
N PHE A 689 36.17 -23.78 -1.12
CA PHE A 689 35.68 -22.60 -0.44
C PHE A 689 34.15 -22.36 -0.61
N ASP A 690 33.63 -22.56 -1.80
CA ASP A 690 32.24 -22.36 -2.20
C ASP A 690 31.27 -23.39 -1.61
N THR A 691 31.76 -24.52 -1.11
CA THR A 691 30.96 -25.59 -0.49
C THR A 691 30.89 -25.52 1.05
N SER A 692 31.71 -24.66 1.67
CA SER A 692 31.82 -24.53 3.11
C SER A 692 30.57 -23.90 3.73
N VAL A 693 29.87 -24.64 4.59
CA VAL A 693 28.71 -24.14 5.35
C VAL A 693 29.13 -23.16 6.44
N LEU A 694 30.24 -23.46 7.14
CA LEU A 694 30.73 -22.56 8.20
C LEU A 694 31.15 -21.20 7.67
N ARG A 695 31.66 -21.13 6.45
CA ARG A 695 32.00 -19.84 5.80
C ARG A 695 30.77 -19.04 5.45
N ARG A 696 29.69 -19.67 4.97
CA ARG A 696 28.41 -18.98 4.78
C ARG A 696 27.86 -18.46 6.10
N VAL A 697 27.92 -19.29 7.15
CA VAL A 697 27.55 -18.87 8.51
C VAL A 697 28.37 -17.65 8.95
N LEU A 698 29.71 -17.69 8.76
CA LEU A 698 30.62 -16.59 9.09
C LEU A 698 30.27 -15.31 8.31
N SER A 699 29.98 -15.42 7.01
CA SER A 699 29.57 -14.27 6.19
C SER A 699 28.29 -13.60 6.72
N TYR A 700 27.29 -14.38 7.13
CA TYR A 700 26.07 -13.81 7.73
C TYR A 700 26.31 -13.21 9.11
N LEU A 701 27.13 -13.83 9.95
CA LEU A 701 27.53 -13.28 11.26
C LEU A 701 28.28 -11.95 11.09
N HIS A 702 29.22 -11.91 10.16
CA HIS A 702 29.99 -10.71 9.85
C HIS A 702 29.09 -9.61 9.27
N PHE A 703 28.15 -9.95 8.39
CA PHE A 703 27.18 -9.01 7.88
C PHE A 703 26.30 -8.43 8.99
N ILE A 704 25.79 -9.26 9.92
CA ILE A 704 25.05 -8.76 11.10
C ILE A 704 25.91 -7.78 11.91
N ARG A 705 27.19 -8.13 12.18
CA ARG A 705 28.13 -7.25 12.89
C ARG A 705 28.24 -5.89 12.23
N THR A 706 28.45 -5.89 10.93
CA THR A 706 28.65 -4.64 10.15
C THR A 706 27.39 -3.82 10.04
N SER A 707 26.22 -4.43 9.92
CA SER A 707 24.93 -3.71 9.96
C SER A 707 24.65 -3.08 11.34
N LEU A 708 25.11 -3.70 12.43
CA LEU A 708 24.99 -3.11 13.78
C LEU A 708 25.94 -1.92 13.99
N LEU A 709 27.09 -1.92 13.31
CA LEU A 709 28.12 -0.86 13.37
C LEU A 709 27.95 0.25 12.33
N ASP A 710 26.95 0.15 11.44
CA ASP A 710 26.73 1.12 10.38
C ASP A 710 26.51 2.54 10.95
N PRO A 711 27.37 3.53 10.59
CA PRO A 711 27.26 4.90 11.08
C PRO A 711 25.98 5.62 10.65
N HIS A 712 25.30 5.17 9.59
CA HIS A 712 24.03 5.72 9.10
C HIS A 712 22.82 5.07 9.76
N SER A 713 23.06 3.99 10.50
CA SER A 713 22.02 3.26 11.25
C SER A 713 21.46 4.10 12.42
N PRO A 714 20.16 3.96 12.76
CA PRO A 714 19.61 4.51 14.00
C PRO A 714 20.32 3.99 15.25
N LEU A 715 20.97 2.83 15.17
CA LEU A 715 21.74 2.24 16.27
C LEU A 715 23.02 3.00 16.58
N ALA A 716 23.62 3.67 15.59
CA ALA A 716 24.81 4.48 15.81
C ALA A 716 24.58 5.67 16.78
N ALA A 717 23.34 6.17 16.81
CA ALA A 717 22.96 7.24 17.74
C ALA A 717 22.97 6.77 19.21
N LEU A 718 22.85 5.45 19.47
CA LEU A 718 22.88 4.88 20.81
C LEU A 718 24.31 4.81 21.38
N GLY A 719 25.34 4.68 20.53
CA GLY A 719 26.74 4.61 20.92
C GLY A 719 27.42 5.96 21.21
N ARG A 720 26.78 7.06 20.83
CA ARG A 720 27.30 8.41 21.12
C ARG A 720 26.87 8.81 22.54
N PRO A 721 27.79 9.30 23.41
CA PRO A 721 27.38 9.84 24.70
C PRO A 721 26.37 10.97 24.46
N GLN A 722 25.21 10.92 25.14
CA GLN A 722 24.19 11.95 25.08
C GLN A 722 24.79 13.28 25.57
N GLY A 723 25.38 14.05 24.66
CA GLY A 723 25.61 15.47 24.86
C GLY A 723 24.25 16.15 24.90
N ASN A 724 23.96 16.83 25.99
CA ASN A 724 22.76 17.58 26.32
C ASN A 724 22.00 18.14 25.09
N PHE A 725 20.95 17.47 24.65
CA PHE A 725 19.87 18.11 23.92
C PHE A 725 18.73 18.43 24.90
N HIS A 726 18.97 19.41 25.75
CA HIS A 726 17.91 20.20 26.35
C HIS A 726 17.73 21.46 25.50
N ALA A 727 16.48 21.71 25.12
CA ALA A 727 15.91 22.94 24.57
C ALA A 727 16.26 23.33 23.12
N ALA A 728 15.38 23.11 22.20
CA ALA A 728 14.72 24.14 21.40
C ALA A 728 13.36 23.60 20.91
#